data_ae08440d2c303bddf9b089a061daa726
#
_entry.id   ae08440d2c303bddf9b089a061daa726
#
_cell.length_a   1.000
_cell.length_b   1.000
_cell.length_c   1.000
_cell.angle_alpha   90.00
_cell.angle_beta   90.00
_cell.angle_gamma   90.00
#
_symmetry.space_group_name_H-M   'P 1'
#
loop_
_entity.id
_entity.type
_entity.pdbx_description
1 polymer ?
#
loop_
_entity_poly.entity_id
_entity_poly.type
_entity_poly.pdbx_seq_one_letter_code
_entity_poly.pdbx_strand_id
1 'polypeptide(L)'
;ITALGPRTVAAVVAPAGSGKTTLLAQAYHELHCQGDAVAWLSLTPLANGIHRFFIQFVAAIRQTQPDFAPGLPEWLEGLPPRLYQELALRLALELSSLDCRRLIVFLDDYHEIGQSVIHRTLASLIDHMPAELSLVIGSRTEPPIQIPELRATDRLLELGWQELQFSRQEAEQFFHRSNLAISSEQLDELYRHTEGWAAGLQLARLSLQSGRPAAALAFTGDQAQVADYLLSAVFERQPPPVQEFLVQTAVLDRMCAELCDAVCGRRDSARILAELDRLSLFTFRLDEQRNWYRYHHLFAEFLQARLRERPGQAEELCRRASEWFQAQGNHSEALDYALRAGAVERAAELLKSYGRDLFRAGRFKELKLSLEQLPEAVLRRHAELCVLHGWACAYAGEFELARNRADLALTAAANAEAPAEVRAETEVLLCTLGVIRTDEPQLDVLESQVDQILAQADSSVRAFAEVALGYAARARGRLNEAAAHLERGVQLAELGESSLINMLARYNLAVLAWLRGERNSAESMGRGSLDFAERRHWLDSMGAAFVRTQLAVALYEANRLDEALAELDIAIDILRSTQAFGFLGVAVVIRAGVHWALGNQDRVQLDLEWAERIADSYLVERVRIRKLLLQARMALAAGHPAYARRYLEQCRTLLGEVDPARLPWPEHYEQLRVIGVRLQLAEGNWSGALDDAQAVLDSATQTGRHYSRVETLALRAEALLALDDPATATEALTEALAIAAPEQLWRPFFHIGPRLPRLLQDRAADGCELTRGLLGALAPQSRAPDDAPADRLHIRERQILELLAAGLQNREIGARLFLSEETVKWYLKRLYRNLGVRRRTAAIARARELGLISG
;
A
#
# COMPACT_ATOMS: atom_id res chain seq x y z
N ILE A 1 4.88 -16.02 32.12
CA ILE A 1 4.62 -14.95 31.14
C ILE A 1 5.02 -13.59 31.73
N THR A 2 4.64 -13.26 32.96
CA THR A 2 4.96 -11.94 33.56
C THR A 2 6.48 -11.65 33.72
N ALA A 3 7.33 -12.68 33.73
CA ALA A 3 8.77 -12.59 33.82
C ALA A 3 9.49 -12.68 32.46
N LEU A 4 8.81 -12.42 31.34
CA LEU A 4 9.42 -12.44 30.02
C LEU A 4 10.62 -11.49 29.93
N GLY A 5 11.73 -11.98 29.41
CA GLY A 5 12.91 -11.17 29.10
C GLY A 5 12.71 -10.26 27.89
N PRO A 6 13.68 -9.38 27.59
CA PRO A 6 13.67 -8.60 26.38
C PRO A 6 13.76 -9.50 25.13
N ARG A 7 13.11 -9.08 24.06
CA ARG A 7 13.06 -9.82 22.76
C ARG A 7 12.60 -11.27 22.86
N THR A 8 11.75 -11.59 23.85
CA THR A 8 11.29 -12.96 24.10
C THR A 8 9.94 -13.20 23.43
N VAL A 9 9.77 -14.38 22.86
CA VAL A 9 8.50 -14.90 22.38
C VAL A 9 8.01 -15.94 23.37
N ALA A 10 6.79 -15.79 23.90
CA ALA A 10 6.11 -16.84 24.65
C ALA A 10 5.13 -17.56 23.74
N ALA A 11 5.30 -18.85 23.53
CA ALA A 11 4.39 -19.71 22.78
C ALA A 11 3.57 -20.57 23.75
N VAL A 12 2.26 -20.32 23.83
CA VAL A 12 1.32 -21.07 24.63
C VAL A 12 0.56 -22.02 23.72
N VAL A 13 1.00 -23.27 23.62
CA VAL A 13 0.48 -24.25 22.67
C VAL A 13 -0.23 -25.37 23.39
N ALA A 14 -1.56 -25.43 23.27
CA ALA A 14 -2.35 -26.47 23.89
C ALA A 14 -3.71 -26.63 23.19
N PRO A 15 -4.39 -27.79 23.34
CA PRO A 15 -5.71 -28.03 22.76
C PRO A 15 -6.76 -27.01 23.19
N ALA A 16 -7.91 -27.10 22.56
CA ALA A 16 -9.06 -26.26 22.87
C ALA A 16 -9.50 -26.48 24.33
N GLY A 17 -9.94 -25.43 25.01
CA GLY A 17 -10.42 -25.53 26.39
C GLY A 17 -9.35 -25.71 27.47
N SER A 18 -8.07 -25.65 27.15
CA SER A 18 -6.97 -25.77 28.13
C SER A 18 -6.75 -24.53 28.97
N GLY A 19 -7.50 -23.46 28.77
CA GLY A 19 -7.35 -22.22 29.55
C GLY A 19 -6.32 -21.24 28.97
N LYS A 20 -5.84 -21.44 27.74
CA LYS A 20 -4.88 -20.52 27.09
C LYS A 20 -5.32 -19.07 27.20
N THR A 21 -6.48 -18.75 26.65
CA THR A 21 -7.03 -17.38 26.65
C THR A 21 -7.16 -16.82 28.07
N THR A 22 -7.54 -17.68 29.04
CA THR A 22 -7.64 -17.29 30.45
C THR A 22 -6.28 -16.95 31.04
N LEU A 23 -5.28 -17.79 30.81
CA LEU A 23 -3.91 -17.52 31.23
C LEU A 23 -3.36 -16.23 30.60
N LEU A 24 -3.57 -16.09 29.30
CA LEU A 24 -3.15 -14.88 28.57
C LEU A 24 -3.84 -13.63 29.11
N ALA A 25 -5.15 -13.69 29.39
CA ALA A 25 -5.90 -12.58 29.95
C ALA A 25 -5.44 -12.22 31.38
N GLN A 26 -5.13 -13.23 32.22
CA GLN A 26 -4.55 -12.98 33.53
C GLN A 26 -3.18 -12.34 33.46
N ALA A 27 -2.31 -12.82 32.59
CA ALA A 27 -1.00 -12.26 32.38
C ALA A 27 -1.08 -10.82 31.81
N TYR A 28 -1.98 -10.58 30.86
CA TYR A 28 -2.28 -9.25 30.33
C TYR A 28 -2.68 -8.27 31.44
N HIS A 29 -3.63 -8.67 32.27
CA HIS A 29 -4.11 -7.82 33.37
C HIS A 29 -3.01 -7.53 34.40
N GLU A 30 -2.22 -8.54 34.77
CA GLU A 30 -1.14 -8.38 35.74
C GLU A 30 -0.05 -7.44 35.21
N LEU A 31 0.38 -7.62 33.94
CA LEU A 31 1.38 -6.78 33.30
C LEU A 31 0.87 -5.33 33.12
N HIS A 32 -0.40 -5.17 32.79
CA HIS A 32 -1.03 -3.85 32.71
C HIS A 32 -1.02 -3.15 34.07
N CYS A 33 -1.33 -3.87 35.16
CA CYS A 33 -1.26 -3.32 36.53
C CYS A 33 0.17 -2.99 36.97
N GLN A 34 1.19 -3.63 36.40
CA GLN A 34 2.60 -3.33 36.63
C GLN A 34 3.09 -2.11 35.84
N GLY A 35 2.25 -1.54 34.97
CA GLY A 35 2.55 -0.36 34.17
C GLY A 35 3.26 -0.65 32.84
N ASP A 36 3.31 -1.91 32.40
CA ASP A 36 3.80 -2.26 31.07
C ASP A 36 2.76 -1.87 30.01
N ALA A 37 3.23 -1.50 28.81
CA ALA A 37 2.37 -1.31 27.65
C ALA A 37 1.96 -2.70 27.12
N VAL A 38 0.67 -3.01 27.12
CA VAL A 38 0.16 -4.31 26.70
C VAL A 38 -0.88 -4.14 25.60
N ALA A 39 -0.75 -4.90 24.53
CA ALA A 39 -1.68 -4.92 23.41
C ALA A 39 -2.28 -6.31 23.22
N TRP A 40 -3.56 -6.40 22.89
CA TRP A 40 -4.24 -7.68 22.70
C TRP A 40 -4.88 -7.77 21.32
N LEU A 41 -4.60 -8.86 20.63
CA LEU A 41 -5.19 -9.20 19.34
C LEU A 41 -5.76 -10.62 19.36
N SER A 42 -7.09 -10.74 19.34
CA SER A 42 -7.78 -12.02 19.11
C SER A 42 -7.90 -12.24 17.60
N LEU A 43 -7.33 -13.33 17.14
CA LEU A 43 -7.31 -13.69 15.73
C LEU A 43 -8.54 -14.52 15.35
N THR A 44 -9.06 -14.29 14.18
CA THR A 44 -10.20 -15.01 13.60
C THR A 44 -9.84 -15.40 12.18
N PRO A 45 -10.59 -16.31 11.52
CA PRO A 45 -10.38 -16.62 10.11
C PRO A 45 -10.42 -15.41 9.20
N LEU A 46 -11.13 -14.34 9.59
CA LEU A 46 -11.17 -13.07 8.87
C LEU A 46 -9.83 -12.31 8.90
N ALA A 47 -8.98 -12.56 9.90
CA ALA A 47 -7.63 -12.00 9.97
C ALA A 47 -6.63 -12.71 9.05
N ASN A 48 -7.05 -13.76 8.33
CA ASN A 48 -6.21 -14.58 7.46
C ASN A 48 -5.88 -13.89 6.12
N GLY A 49 -5.66 -12.59 6.15
CA GLY A 49 -5.16 -11.76 5.06
C GLY A 49 -4.06 -10.86 5.59
N ILE A 50 -2.89 -10.82 4.93
CA ILE A 50 -1.71 -10.14 5.47
C ILE A 50 -1.98 -8.67 5.82
N HIS A 51 -2.68 -7.94 4.98
CA HIS A 51 -3.04 -6.55 5.25
C HIS A 51 -3.93 -6.43 6.49
N ARG A 52 -4.96 -7.28 6.55
CA ARG A 52 -5.93 -7.27 7.65
C ARG A 52 -5.27 -7.66 8.97
N PHE A 53 -4.40 -8.66 8.95
CA PHE A 53 -3.63 -9.08 10.11
C PHE A 53 -2.79 -7.91 10.67
N PHE A 54 -1.96 -7.28 9.83
CA PHE A 54 -1.07 -6.23 10.31
C PHE A 54 -1.78 -4.90 10.59
N ILE A 55 -2.90 -4.59 9.94
CA ILE A 55 -3.77 -3.47 10.34
C ILE A 55 -4.33 -3.70 11.75
N GLN A 56 -4.84 -4.90 12.03
CA GLN A 56 -5.33 -5.24 13.37
C GLN A 56 -4.20 -5.28 14.40
N PHE A 57 -3.02 -5.74 14.03
CA PHE A 57 -1.83 -5.72 14.86
C PHE A 57 -1.44 -4.28 15.27
N VAL A 58 -1.41 -3.38 14.32
CA VAL A 58 -1.16 -1.95 14.58
C VAL A 58 -2.28 -1.34 15.42
N ALA A 59 -3.53 -1.64 15.11
CA ALA A 59 -4.68 -1.14 15.86
C ALA A 59 -4.66 -1.60 17.33
N ALA A 60 -4.23 -2.85 17.59
CA ALA A 60 -4.08 -3.36 18.97
C ALA A 60 -2.99 -2.59 19.73
N ILE A 61 -1.85 -2.29 19.11
CA ILE A 61 -0.78 -1.50 19.74
C ILE A 61 -1.24 -0.06 20.01
N ARG A 62 -2.00 0.54 19.10
CA ARG A 62 -2.54 1.90 19.26
C ARG A 62 -3.49 2.08 20.43
N GLN A 63 -4.08 1.02 20.95
CA GLN A 63 -4.91 1.11 22.17
C GLN A 63 -4.08 1.55 23.37
N THR A 64 -2.79 1.22 23.41
CA THR A 64 -1.88 1.59 24.50
C THR A 64 -0.84 2.64 24.08
N GLN A 65 -0.58 2.77 22.78
CA GLN A 65 0.38 3.69 22.17
C GLN A 65 -0.32 4.41 20.99
N PRO A 66 -1.16 5.44 21.24
CA PRO A 66 -2.01 6.06 20.22
C PRO A 66 -1.24 6.59 19.00
N ASP A 67 -0.02 7.09 19.21
CA ASP A 67 0.83 7.67 18.18
C ASP A 67 1.69 6.62 17.43
N PHE A 68 1.48 5.33 17.67
CA PHE A 68 2.25 4.29 17.01
C PHE A 68 1.98 4.26 15.50
N ALA A 69 3.04 4.45 14.73
CA ALA A 69 3.10 4.26 13.27
C ALA A 69 1.89 4.88 12.53
N PRO A 70 1.68 6.22 12.60
CA PRO A 70 0.46 6.89 12.11
C PRO A 70 0.18 6.64 10.63
N GLY A 71 1.20 6.49 9.77
CA GLY A 71 1.05 6.21 8.34
C GLY A 71 1.14 4.72 7.96
N LEU A 72 1.20 3.80 8.92
CA LEU A 72 1.43 2.38 8.62
C LEU A 72 0.18 1.64 8.11
N PRO A 73 -1.03 1.88 8.60
CA PRO A 73 -2.23 1.24 8.06
C PRO A 73 -2.42 1.55 6.58
N GLU A 74 -2.27 2.81 6.19
CA GLU A 74 -2.36 3.28 4.82
C GLU A 74 -1.25 2.66 3.96
N TRP A 75 -0.05 2.58 4.50
CA TRP A 75 1.08 1.92 3.84
C TRP A 75 0.85 0.42 3.64
N LEU A 76 0.28 -0.26 4.62
CA LEU A 76 -0.06 -1.68 4.54
C LEU A 76 -1.06 -1.96 3.42
N GLU A 77 -2.02 -1.09 3.21
CA GLU A 77 -3.01 -1.24 2.16
C GLU A 77 -2.43 -1.25 0.74
N GLY A 78 -1.25 -0.65 0.53
CA GLY A 78 -0.56 -0.59 -0.76
C GLY A 78 0.55 -1.62 -0.99
N LEU A 79 0.79 -2.57 -0.07
CA LEU A 79 1.98 -3.41 -0.11
C LEU A 79 1.83 -4.63 -1.05
N PRO A 80 2.64 -4.73 -2.13
CA PRO A 80 2.62 -5.92 -2.96
C PRO A 80 3.18 -7.14 -2.21
N PRO A 81 2.75 -8.36 -2.57
CA PRO A 81 3.17 -9.61 -1.90
C PRO A 81 4.67 -9.84 -1.79
N ARG A 82 5.47 -9.25 -2.67
CA ARG A 82 6.93 -9.41 -2.70
C ARG A 82 7.67 -8.56 -1.67
N LEU A 83 7.02 -7.59 -1.03
CA LEU A 83 7.65 -6.61 -0.13
C LEU A 83 7.35 -6.86 1.35
N TYR A 84 6.84 -8.04 1.71
CA TYR A 84 6.49 -8.35 3.11
C TYR A 84 7.69 -8.42 4.06
N GLN A 85 8.91 -8.62 3.55
CA GLN A 85 10.13 -8.49 4.35
C GLN A 85 10.42 -7.04 4.75
N GLU A 86 10.11 -6.08 3.85
CA GLU A 86 10.21 -4.65 4.15
C GLU A 86 9.19 -4.23 5.22
N LEU A 87 8.01 -4.86 5.24
CA LEU A 87 7.00 -4.65 6.28
C LEU A 87 7.54 -5.00 7.67
N ALA A 88 8.18 -6.16 7.80
CA ALA A 88 8.76 -6.60 9.08
C ALA A 88 9.83 -5.63 9.60
N LEU A 89 10.72 -5.18 8.70
CA LEU A 89 11.76 -4.21 9.02
C LEU A 89 11.18 -2.84 9.40
N ARG A 90 10.17 -2.37 8.67
CA ARG A 90 9.51 -1.10 8.98
C ARG A 90 8.78 -1.17 10.32
N LEU A 91 8.04 -2.25 10.58
CA LEU A 91 7.41 -2.47 11.88
C LEU A 91 8.46 -2.49 13.00
N ALA A 92 9.59 -3.15 12.81
CA ALA A 92 10.66 -3.17 13.79
C ALA A 92 11.24 -1.78 14.07
N LEU A 93 11.39 -0.95 13.03
CA LEU A 93 11.85 0.44 13.17
C LEU A 93 10.84 1.31 13.91
N GLU A 94 9.54 1.23 13.54
CA GLU A 94 8.47 1.96 14.21
C GLU A 94 8.35 1.53 15.69
N LEU A 95 8.47 0.24 15.98
CA LEU A 95 8.49 -0.30 17.33
C LEU A 95 9.71 0.17 18.14
N SER A 96 10.86 0.33 17.49
CA SER A 96 12.07 0.84 18.14
C SER A 96 12.01 2.34 18.47
N SER A 97 11.08 3.07 17.84
CA SER A 97 10.89 4.52 18.07
C SER A 97 9.90 4.81 19.20
N LEU A 98 9.25 3.79 19.76
CA LEU A 98 8.31 3.97 20.86
C LEU A 98 9.02 4.38 22.14
N ASP A 99 8.51 5.42 22.78
CA ASP A 99 8.99 5.85 24.12
C ASP A 99 8.23 5.06 25.22
N CYS A 100 8.44 3.74 25.22
CA CYS A 100 7.89 2.87 26.26
C CYS A 100 8.98 1.93 26.78
N ARG A 101 8.93 1.66 28.09
CA ARG A 101 9.89 0.76 28.76
C ARG A 101 9.78 -0.67 28.24
N ARG A 102 8.58 -1.11 27.96
CA ARG A 102 8.26 -2.46 27.50
C ARG A 102 6.90 -2.51 26.83
N LEU A 103 6.83 -3.14 25.68
CA LEU A 103 5.59 -3.42 24.95
C LEU A 103 5.43 -4.94 24.82
N ILE A 104 4.29 -5.45 25.25
CA ILE A 104 3.98 -6.89 25.13
C ILE A 104 2.72 -7.05 24.30
N VAL A 105 2.84 -7.75 23.18
CA VAL A 105 1.71 -7.99 22.27
C VAL A 105 1.24 -9.43 22.41
N PHE A 106 -0.04 -9.58 22.76
CA PHE A 106 -0.73 -10.87 22.88
C PHE A 106 -1.44 -11.18 21.56
N LEU A 107 -1.13 -12.33 20.98
CA LEU A 107 -1.78 -12.89 19.78
C LEU A 107 -2.53 -14.15 20.21
N ASP A 108 -3.83 -14.02 20.43
CA ASP A 108 -4.66 -15.16 20.83
C ASP A 108 -5.31 -15.83 19.61
N ASP A 109 -5.48 -17.13 19.65
CA ASP A 109 -6.02 -17.99 18.58
C ASP A 109 -5.20 -17.92 17.28
N TYR A 110 -3.86 -17.90 17.36
CA TYR A 110 -2.96 -17.81 16.20
C TYR A 110 -3.11 -18.94 15.17
N HIS A 111 -3.64 -20.09 15.58
CA HIS A 111 -3.93 -21.22 14.69
C HIS A 111 -4.99 -20.94 13.62
N GLU A 112 -5.76 -19.84 13.75
CA GLU A 112 -6.69 -19.37 12.73
C GLU A 112 -5.98 -18.76 11.51
N ILE A 113 -4.68 -18.49 11.62
CA ILE A 113 -3.88 -17.96 10.53
C ILE A 113 -3.27 -19.12 9.74
N GLY A 114 -3.69 -19.27 8.48
CA GLY A 114 -3.18 -20.30 7.55
C GLY A 114 -2.27 -19.77 6.45
N GLN A 115 -2.17 -18.44 6.27
CA GLN A 115 -1.34 -17.88 5.19
C GLN A 115 0.15 -17.86 5.55
N SER A 116 0.94 -18.64 4.82
CA SER A 116 2.41 -18.76 5.00
C SER A 116 3.15 -17.42 4.93
N VAL A 117 2.57 -16.45 4.25
CA VAL A 117 3.13 -15.10 4.13
C VAL A 117 3.07 -14.36 5.45
N ILE A 118 1.97 -14.46 6.21
CA ILE A 118 1.83 -13.83 7.53
C ILE A 118 2.88 -14.44 8.49
N HIS A 119 3.00 -15.75 8.49
CA HIS A 119 3.99 -16.46 9.32
C HIS A 119 5.42 -16.02 9.03
N ARG A 120 5.78 -15.91 7.74
CA ARG A 120 7.13 -15.47 7.34
C ARG A 120 7.39 -14.00 7.70
N THR A 121 6.38 -13.14 7.56
CA THR A 121 6.52 -11.73 7.94
C THR A 121 6.63 -11.57 9.44
N LEU A 122 5.85 -12.33 10.22
CA LEU A 122 5.94 -12.32 11.68
C LEU A 122 7.28 -12.90 12.15
N ALA A 123 7.76 -13.99 11.54
CA ALA A 123 9.09 -14.54 11.81
C ALA A 123 10.20 -13.52 11.53
N SER A 124 10.13 -12.83 10.41
CA SER A 124 11.08 -11.75 10.10
C SER A 124 10.97 -10.57 11.08
N LEU A 125 9.78 -10.24 11.58
CA LEU A 125 9.61 -9.24 12.63
C LEU A 125 10.26 -9.70 13.94
N ILE A 126 10.12 -10.97 14.31
CA ILE A 126 10.73 -11.57 15.49
C ILE A 126 12.26 -11.53 15.41
N ASP A 127 12.84 -11.76 14.23
CA ASP A 127 14.29 -11.67 14.01
C ASP A 127 14.84 -10.26 14.22
N HIS A 128 14.06 -9.25 13.89
CA HIS A 128 14.44 -7.83 13.99
C HIS A 128 13.77 -7.11 15.19
N MET A 129 13.24 -7.87 16.12
CA MET A 129 12.46 -7.36 17.24
C MET A 129 13.32 -6.46 18.14
N PRO A 130 12.86 -5.22 18.47
CA PRO A 130 13.58 -4.35 19.41
C PRO A 130 13.58 -4.92 20.84
N ALA A 131 14.43 -4.41 21.69
CA ALA A 131 14.58 -4.92 23.06
C ALA A 131 13.32 -4.73 23.91
N GLU A 132 12.55 -3.73 23.60
CA GLU A 132 11.33 -3.31 24.30
C GLU A 132 10.14 -4.20 23.97
N LEU A 133 10.15 -4.91 22.83
CA LEU A 133 9.06 -5.76 22.38
C LEU A 133 9.19 -7.19 22.92
N SER A 134 8.07 -7.75 23.35
CA SER A 134 7.87 -9.20 23.58
C SER A 134 6.55 -9.63 22.95
N LEU A 135 6.48 -10.86 22.46
CA LEU A 135 5.25 -11.43 21.89
C LEU A 135 4.77 -12.61 22.75
N VAL A 136 3.47 -12.70 22.91
CA VAL A 136 2.82 -13.83 23.56
C VAL A 136 1.81 -14.43 22.58
N ILE A 137 2.03 -15.67 22.16
CA ILE A 137 1.24 -16.31 21.11
C ILE A 137 0.47 -17.48 21.70
N GLY A 138 -0.86 -17.39 21.72
CA GLY A 138 -1.76 -18.48 22.07
C GLY A 138 -2.20 -19.24 20.82
N SER A 139 -1.96 -20.54 20.75
CA SER A 139 -2.28 -21.37 19.58
C SER A 139 -2.73 -22.78 19.98
N ARG A 140 -3.49 -23.45 19.12
CA ARG A 140 -3.80 -24.90 19.28
C ARG A 140 -2.71 -25.79 18.74
N THR A 141 -1.98 -25.31 17.76
CA THR A 141 -0.88 -26.02 17.10
C THR A 141 0.38 -25.16 17.19
N GLU A 142 1.54 -25.79 17.04
CA GLU A 142 2.81 -25.07 17.04
C GLU A 142 2.80 -23.99 15.95
N PRO A 143 3.01 -22.71 16.30
CA PRO A 143 3.00 -21.64 15.34
C PRO A 143 4.23 -21.74 14.42
N PRO A 144 4.08 -21.60 13.08
CA PRO A 144 5.19 -21.75 12.12
C PRO A 144 6.05 -20.46 12.04
N ILE A 145 6.72 -20.11 13.16
CA ILE A 145 7.50 -18.88 13.36
C ILE A 145 8.96 -19.18 13.75
N GLN A 146 9.58 -20.20 13.16
CA GLN A 146 10.98 -20.57 13.43
C GLN A 146 11.26 -20.92 14.90
N ILE A 147 10.36 -21.69 15.51
CA ILE A 147 10.47 -22.14 16.92
C ILE A 147 11.84 -22.76 17.25
N PRO A 148 12.45 -23.62 16.39
CA PRO A 148 13.77 -24.19 16.69
C PRO A 148 14.88 -23.13 16.85
N GLU A 149 14.88 -22.08 16.02
CA GLU A 149 15.85 -21.00 16.06
C GLU A 149 15.69 -20.15 17.34
N LEU A 150 14.45 -19.87 17.73
CA LEU A 150 14.12 -19.14 18.95
C LEU A 150 14.55 -19.92 20.19
N ARG A 151 14.34 -21.23 20.19
CA ARG A 151 14.80 -22.13 21.27
C ARG A 151 16.33 -22.16 21.37
N ALA A 152 17.03 -22.22 20.23
CA ALA A 152 18.49 -22.23 20.19
C ALA A 152 19.13 -20.92 20.67
N THR A 153 18.40 -19.81 20.61
CA THR A 153 18.88 -18.47 21.01
C THR A 153 18.38 -18.03 22.39
N ASP A 154 17.74 -18.92 23.17
CA ASP A 154 17.16 -18.65 24.50
C ASP A 154 16.14 -17.47 24.48
N ARG A 155 15.41 -17.33 23.37
CA ARG A 155 14.40 -16.29 23.16
C ARG A 155 12.98 -16.83 23.20
N LEU A 156 12.77 -18.09 23.57
CA LEU A 156 11.50 -18.76 23.57
C LEU A 156 11.12 -19.21 24.97
N LEU A 157 9.94 -18.81 25.43
CA LEU A 157 9.23 -19.41 26.55
C LEU A 157 8.13 -20.32 26.01
N GLU A 158 8.25 -21.61 26.21
CA GLU A 158 7.22 -22.58 25.80
C GLU A 158 6.34 -22.98 27.00
N LEU A 159 5.05 -22.89 26.77
CA LEU A 159 4.04 -23.42 27.72
C LEU A 159 3.14 -24.36 26.93
N GLY A 160 3.25 -25.62 27.19
CA GLY A 160 2.49 -26.66 26.53
C GLY A 160 1.24 -27.07 27.31
N TRP A 161 0.65 -28.17 26.89
CA TRP A 161 -0.50 -28.75 27.54
C TRP A 161 -0.21 -29.10 29.01
N GLN A 162 0.97 -29.66 29.31
CA GLN A 162 1.35 -30.13 30.65
C GLN A 162 1.43 -28.99 31.68
N GLU A 163 1.93 -27.81 31.23
CA GLU A 163 2.04 -26.62 32.08
C GLU A 163 0.68 -25.97 32.34
N LEU A 164 -0.31 -26.23 31.48
CA LEU A 164 -1.66 -25.67 31.58
C LEU A 164 -2.65 -26.56 32.29
N GLN A 165 -2.31 -27.83 32.54
CA GLN A 165 -3.13 -28.73 33.28
C GLN A 165 -3.21 -28.28 34.75
N PHE A 166 -4.42 -28.25 35.29
CA PHE A 166 -4.60 -28.09 36.72
C PHE A 166 -4.02 -29.31 37.43
N SER A 167 -3.18 -29.11 38.42
CA SER A 167 -2.85 -30.15 39.36
C SER A 167 -4.08 -30.54 40.20
N ARG A 168 -4.04 -31.72 40.81
CA ARG A 168 -5.13 -32.13 41.68
C ARG A 168 -5.44 -31.11 42.78
N GLN A 169 -4.41 -30.45 43.35
CA GLN A 169 -4.58 -29.42 44.37
C GLN A 169 -5.26 -28.17 43.84
N GLU A 170 -4.86 -27.74 42.65
CA GLU A 170 -5.49 -26.58 41.96
C GLU A 170 -6.93 -26.89 41.59
N ALA A 171 -7.25 -28.11 41.13
CA ALA A 171 -8.61 -28.54 40.87
C ALA A 171 -9.45 -28.53 42.19
N GLU A 172 -8.90 -28.96 43.31
CA GLU A 172 -9.54 -28.87 44.60
C GLU A 172 -9.85 -27.41 44.99
N GLN A 173 -8.87 -26.53 44.88
CA GLN A 173 -9.04 -25.11 45.14
C GLN A 173 -10.07 -24.46 44.19
N PHE A 174 -10.10 -24.88 42.94
CA PHE A 174 -11.05 -24.39 41.91
C PHE A 174 -12.51 -24.70 42.35
N PHE A 175 -12.78 -25.92 42.80
CA PHE A 175 -14.11 -26.29 43.30
C PHE A 175 -14.44 -25.63 44.64
N HIS A 176 -13.50 -25.54 45.56
CA HIS A 176 -13.66 -24.84 46.84
C HIS A 176 -14.02 -23.36 46.67
N ARG A 177 -13.32 -22.65 45.78
CA ARG A 177 -13.63 -21.23 45.45
C ARG A 177 -15.02 -21.08 44.86
N SER A 178 -15.59 -22.13 44.32
CA SER A 178 -16.94 -22.14 43.73
C SER A 178 -18.03 -22.51 44.71
N ASN A 179 -17.72 -22.60 46.04
CA ASN A 179 -18.62 -23.05 47.12
C ASN A 179 -19.25 -24.43 46.87
N LEU A 180 -18.52 -25.33 46.19
CA LEU A 180 -18.98 -26.70 45.96
C LEU A 180 -18.25 -27.62 46.92
N ALA A 181 -19.04 -28.31 47.77
CA ALA A 181 -18.52 -29.40 48.58
C ALA A 181 -18.39 -30.65 47.69
N ILE A 182 -17.16 -31.03 47.31
CA ILE A 182 -16.84 -32.26 46.61
C ILE A 182 -16.04 -33.17 47.51
N SER A 183 -16.39 -34.49 47.60
CA SER A 183 -15.60 -35.43 48.35
C SER A 183 -14.27 -35.71 47.66
N SER A 184 -13.24 -36.14 48.42
CA SER A 184 -11.93 -36.48 47.83
C SER A 184 -12.06 -37.58 46.79
N GLU A 185 -12.94 -38.56 46.98
CA GLU A 185 -13.19 -39.64 46.01
C GLU A 185 -13.84 -39.11 44.71
N GLN A 186 -14.76 -38.17 44.82
CA GLN A 186 -15.41 -37.53 43.70
C GLN A 186 -14.43 -36.64 42.91
N LEU A 187 -13.55 -35.93 43.65
CA LEU A 187 -12.51 -35.14 43.03
C LEU A 187 -11.50 -36.03 42.28
N ASP A 188 -11.08 -37.14 42.88
CA ASP A 188 -10.15 -38.08 42.25
C ASP A 188 -10.73 -38.70 40.98
N GLU A 189 -12.02 -39.01 40.99
CA GLU A 189 -12.72 -39.53 39.83
C GLU A 189 -12.85 -38.46 38.70
N LEU A 190 -13.28 -37.27 39.06
CA LEU A 190 -13.34 -36.14 38.13
C LEU A 190 -11.96 -35.76 37.57
N TYR A 191 -10.95 -35.74 38.43
CA TYR A 191 -9.59 -35.45 38.03
C TYR A 191 -9.02 -36.52 37.08
N ARG A 192 -9.30 -37.80 37.35
CA ARG A 192 -8.89 -38.90 36.48
C ARG A 192 -9.50 -38.80 35.09
N HIS A 193 -10.76 -38.36 34.98
CA HIS A 193 -11.46 -38.25 33.70
C HIS A 193 -11.13 -36.93 32.96
N THR A 194 -10.94 -35.86 33.69
CA THR A 194 -10.60 -34.55 33.07
C THR A 194 -9.10 -34.37 32.87
N GLU A 195 -8.26 -35.16 33.56
CA GLU A 195 -6.80 -35.01 33.54
C GLU A 195 -6.34 -33.58 33.80
N GLY A 196 -7.07 -32.84 34.63
CA GLY A 196 -6.79 -31.43 34.90
C GLY A 196 -7.15 -30.47 33.76
N TRP A 197 -7.91 -30.89 32.76
CA TRP A 197 -8.34 -30.03 31.68
C TRP A 197 -9.29 -28.92 32.16
N ALA A 198 -8.88 -27.64 31.97
CA ALA A 198 -9.58 -26.48 32.51
C ALA A 198 -11.07 -26.42 32.12
N ALA A 199 -11.38 -26.63 30.82
CA ALA A 199 -12.78 -26.64 30.39
C ALA A 199 -13.56 -27.81 30.93
N GLY A 200 -12.95 -28.98 31.04
CA GLY A 200 -13.55 -30.16 31.66
C GLY A 200 -13.91 -29.90 33.11
N LEU A 201 -13.01 -29.34 33.91
CA LEU A 201 -13.24 -28.94 35.30
C LEU A 201 -14.34 -27.88 35.41
N GLN A 202 -14.34 -26.87 34.52
CA GLN A 202 -15.36 -25.82 34.48
C GLN A 202 -16.75 -26.40 34.18
N LEU A 203 -16.85 -27.32 33.24
CA LEU A 203 -18.10 -27.98 32.89
C LEU A 203 -18.59 -28.93 33.96
N ALA A 204 -17.68 -29.69 34.62
CA ALA A 204 -17.98 -30.48 35.79
C ALA A 204 -18.53 -29.59 36.95
N ARG A 205 -17.93 -28.42 37.17
CA ARG A 205 -18.42 -27.45 38.14
C ARG A 205 -19.87 -27.04 37.87
N LEU A 206 -20.16 -26.67 36.62
CA LEU A 206 -21.53 -26.30 36.20
C LEU A 206 -22.52 -27.45 36.37
N SER A 207 -22.08 -28.69 36.08
CA SER A 207 -22.86 -29.91 36.29
C SER A 207 -23.18 -30.14 37.76
N LEU A 208 -22.21 -29.99 38.64
CA LEU A 208 -22.38 -30.11 40.08
C LEU A 208 -23.32 -29.04 40.66
N GLN A 209 -23.19 -27.80 40.23
CA GLN A 209 -24.06 -26.68 40.65
C GLN A 209 -25.53 -26.89 40.31
N SER A 210 -25.81 -27.68 39.28
CA SER A 210 -27.18 -27.95 38.82
C SER A 210 -27.82 -29.21 39.45
N GLY A 211 -27.16 -29.82 40.48
CA GLY A 211 -27.74 -30.88 41.29
C GLY A 211 -27.76 -32.27 40.66
N ARG A 212 -26.88 -32.58 39.71
CA ARG A 212 -26.72 -33.91 39.09
C ARG A 212 -25.32 -34.48 39.25
N PRO A 213 -24.91 -34.95 40.44
CA PRO A 213 -23.56 -35.45 40.65
C PRO A 213 -23.22 -36.71 39.83
N ALA A 214 -24.22 -37.59 39.58
CA ALA A 214 -23.94 -38.81 38.82
C ALA A 214 -23.57 -38.58 37.36
N ALA A 215 -24.02 -37.51 36.72
CA ALA A 215 -23.65 -37.17 35.33
C ALA A 215 -22.25 -36.56 35.23
N ALA A 216 -21.75 -35.95 36.30
CA ALA A 216 -20.38 -35.40 36.36
C ALA A 216 -19.29 -36.48 36.54
N LEU A 217 -19.68 -37.71 36.96
CA LEU A 217 -18.77 -38.80 37.30
C LEU A 217 -18.63 -39.86 36.20
N ALA A 218 -19.46 -39.81 35.14
CA ALA A 218 -19.54 -40.86 34.13
C ALA A 218 -18.65 -40.59 32.86
N PHE A 219 -17.48 -40.02 33.07
CA PHE A 219 -16.56 -39.71 31.96
C PHE A 219 -15.76 -40.93 31.51
N THR A 220 -16.16 -41.56 30.41
CA THR A 220 -15.34 -42.56 29.70
C THR A 220 -15.45 -42.27 28.22
N GLY A 221 -14.37 -41.81 27.57
CA GLY A 221 -14.38 -41.59 26.13
C GLY A 221 -13.27 -40.67 25.60
N ASP A 222 -13.12 -40.66 24.33
CA ASP A 222 -12.15 -39.84 23.58
C ASP A 222 -12.35 -38.34 23.88
N GLN A 223 -11.29 -37.55 23.95
CA GLN A 223 -11.36 -36.11 24.34
C GLN A 223 -12.41 -35.31 23.57
N ALA A 224 -12.59 -35.57 22.26
CA ALA A 224 -13.61 -34.92 21.44
C ALA A 224 -15.03 -35.30 21.91
N GLN A 225 -15.28 -36.58 22.23
CA GLN A 225 -16.61 -37.05 22.68
C GLN A 225 -16.95 -36.51 24.07
N VAL A 226 -15.97 -36.35 24.93
CA VAL A 226 -16.17 -35.73 26.26
C VAL A 226 -16.54 -34.24 26.11
N ALA A 227 -15.87 -33.51 25.22
CA ALA A 227 -16.20 -32.11 24.96
C ALA A 227 -17.62 -31.95 24.41
N ASP A 228 -18.02 -32.78 23.44
CA ASP A 228 -19.38 -32.79 22.88
C ASP A 228 -20.45 -33.15 23.92
N TYR A 229 -20.17 -34.14 24.75
CA TYR A 229 -21.09 -34.52 25.82
C TYR A 229 -21.26 -33.42 26.87
N LEU A 230 -20.17 -32.79 27.31
CA LEU A 230 -20.19 -31.70 28.30
C LEU A 230 -20.89 -30.45 27.77
N LEU A 231 -20.64 -30.10 26.51
CA LEU A 231 -21.33 -29.01 25.84
C LEU A 231 -22.82 -29.27 25.71
N SER A 232 -23.22 -30.50 25.32
CA SER A 232 -24.63 -30.88 25.26
C SER A 232 -25.31 -30.89 26.64
N ALA A 233 -24.61 -31.36 27.71
CA ALA A 233 -25.13 -31.33 29.07
C ALA A 233 -25.35 -29.89 29.59
N VAL A 234 -24.58 -28.92 29.12
CA VAL A 234 -24.79 -27.48 29.44
C VAL A 234 -25.93 -26.91 28.61
N PHE A 235 -25.99 -27.21 27.33
CA PHE A 235 -26.99 -26.73 26.40
C PHE A 235 -28.40 -27.26 26.75
N GLU A 236 -28.54 -28.55 26.95
CA GLU A 236 -29.81 -29.20 27.26
C GLU A 236 -30.45 -28.74 28.59
N ARG A 237 -29.67 -28.10 29.45
CA ARG A 237 -30.16 -27.55 30.73
C ARG A 237 -30.75 -26.17 30.60
N GLN A 238 -30.54 -25.50 29.46
CA GLN A 238 -31.15 -24.19 29.25
C GLN A 238 -32.65 -24.37 28.94
N PRO A 239 -33.45 -23.39 29.30
CA PRO A 239 -34.87 -23.37 28.87
C PRO A 239 -34.96 -23.42 27.34
N PRO A 240 -35.95 -24.10 26.74
CA PRO A 240 -36.08 -24.24 25.30
C PRO A 240 -35.98 -22.89 24.53
N PRO A 241 -36.53 -21.75 25.01
CA PRO A 241 -36.34 -20.47 24.33
C PRO A 241 -34.90 -19.97 24.32
N VAL A 242 -34.09 -20.32 25.31
CA VAL A 242 -32.67 -19.98 25.38
C VAL A 242 -31.86 -20.91 24.46
N GLN A 243 -32.18 -22.20 24.44
CA GLN A 243 -31.56 -23.14 23.49
C GLN A 243 -31.76 -22.70 22.04
N GLU A 244 -32.99 -22.32 21.70
CA GLU A 244 -33.32 -21.81 20.36
C GLU A 244 -32.56 -20.54 20.04
N PHE A 245 -32.45 -19.62 20.99
CA PHE A 245 -31.65 -18.38 20.85
C PHE A 245 -30.17 -18.71 20.56
N LEU A 246 -29.58 -19.61 21.36
CA LEU A 246 -28.17 -20.00 21.20
C LEU A 246 -27.90 -20.59 19.80
N VAL A 247 -28.76 -21.49 19.32
CA VAL A 247 -28.62 -22.12 18.01
C VAL A 247 -28.81 -21.07 16.90
N GLN A 248 -29.80 -20.19 17.01
CA GLN A 248 -30.07 -19.19 15.97
C GLN A 248 -28.97 -18.12 15.88
N THR A 249 -28.38 -17.74 17.01
CA THR A 249 -27.28 -16.73 17.03
C THR A 249 -25.92 -17.32 16.73
N ALA A 250 -25.80 -18.64 16.56
CA ALA A 250 -24.54 -19.32 16.24
C ALA A 250 -23.93 -18.91 14.89
N VAL A 251 -24.72 -18.29 13.98
CA VAL A 251 -24.25 -17.75 12.71
C VAL A 251 -23.45 -16.45 12.88
N LEU A 252 -23.57 -15.79 14.04
CA LEU A 252 -23.03 -14.46 14.28
C LEU A 252 -21.60 -14.56 14.86
N ASP A 253 -20.65 -13.85 14.23
CA ASP A 253 -19.28 -13.75 14.74
C ASP A 253 -19.22 -12.85 15.99
N ARG A 254 -20.05 -11.82 16.01
CA ARG A 254 -20.28 -10.92 17.15
C ARG A 254 -21.76 -10.57 17.26
N MET A 255 -22.21 -10.34 18.47
CA MET A 255 -23.62 -10.17 18.77
C MET A 255 -23.84 -8.90 19.60
N CYS A 256 -24.88 -8.14 19.24
CA CYS A 256 -25.53 -7.17 20.13
C CYS A 256 -27.00 -7.52 20.25
N ALA A 257 -27.69 -6.91 21.20
CA ALA A 257 -29.09 -7.24 21.45
C ALA A 257 -29.97 -7.00 20.23
N GLU A 258 -29.80 -5.86 19.56
CA GLU A 258 -30.58 -5.45 18.39
C GLU A 258 -30.35 -6.40 17.20
N LEU A 259 -29.10 -6.82 16.97
CA LEU A 259 -28.76 -7.79 15.93
C LEU A 259 -29.41 -9.14 16.21
N CYS A 260 -29.30 -9.62 17.46
CA CYS A 260 -29.92 -10.86 17.87
C CYS A 260 -31.46 -10.80 17.74
N ASP A 261 -32.07 -9.67 18.12
CA ASP A 261 -33.51 -9.47 17.95
C ASP A 261 -33.92 -9.52 16.48
N ALA A 262 -33.18 -8.90 15.60
CA ALA A 262 -33.42 -8.93 14.16
C ALA A 262 -33.27 -10.35 13.58
N VAL A 263 -32.19 -11.05 13.94
CA VAL A 263 -31.88 -12.37 13.42
C VAL A 263 -32.86 -13.43 13.93
N CYS A 264 -33.19 -13.43 15.23
CA CYS A 264 -34.07 -14.42 15.86
C CYS A 264 -35.55 -14.05 15.76
N GLY A 265 -35.92 -12.84 15.32
CA GLY A 265 -37.30 -12.38 15.27
C GLY A 265 -37.93 -12.18 16.65
N ARG A 266 -37.15 -11.67 17.62
CA ARG A 266 -37.60 -11.52 19.03
C ARG A 266 -37.30 -10.09 19.54
N ARG A 267 -37.56 -9.81 20.82
CA ARG A 267 -37.36 -8.46 21.41
C ARG A 267 -36.79 -8.52 22.83
N ASP A 268 -36.27 -9.67 23.25
CA ASP A 268 -35.79 -9.90 24.61
C ASP A 268 -34.33 -10.40 24.65
N SER A 269 -33.59 -10.22 23.55
CA SER A 269 -32.22 -10.68 23.42
C SER A 269 -31.28 -10.03 24.43
N ALA A 270 -31.50 -8.74 24.79
CA ALA A 270 -30.74 -8.04 25.80
C ALA A 270 -30.76 -8.78 27.16
N ARG A 271 -31.94 -9.25 27.57
CA ARG A 271 -32.12 -9.99 28.80
C ARG A 271 -31.41 -11.34 28.73
N ILE A 272 -31.49 -12.04 27.60
CA ILE A 272 -30.86 -13.36 27.42
C ILE A 272 -29.34 -13.21 27.44
N LEU A 273 -28.78 -12.26 26.69
CA LEU A 273 -27.34 -11.98 26.64
C LEU A 273 -26.79 -11.64 28.04
N ALA A 274 -27.51 -10.81 28.80
CA ALA A 274 -27.14 -10.48 30.17
C ALA A 274 -27.19 -11.70 31.10
N GLU A 275 -28.15 -12.61 30.90
CA GLU A 275 -28.24 -13.87 31.67
C GLU A 275 -27.12 -14.85 31.30
N LEU A 276 -26.80 -15.03 30.02
CA LEU A 276 -25.70 -15.85 29.54
C LEU A 276 -24.35 -15.38 30.08
N ASP A 277 -24.16 -14.06 30.09
CA ASP A 277 -22.96 -13.43 30.65
C ASP A 277 -22.86 -13.65 32.16
N ARG A 278 -23.95 -13.42 32.91
CA ARG A 278 -24.01 -13.65 34.36
C ARG A 278 -23.72 -15.11 34.74
N LEU A 279 -24.19 -16.07 33.92
CA LEU A 279 -23.97 -17.49 34.13
C LEU A 279 -22.61 -17.97 33.60
N SER A 280 -21.80 -17.09 32.97
CA SER A 280 -20.51 -17.42 32.33
C SER A 280 -20.65 -18.59 31.33
N LEU A 281 -21.73 -18.59 30.54
CA LEU A 281 -22.08 -19.66 29.62
C LEU A 281 -21.33 -19.46 28.27
N PHE A 282 -19.99 -19.55 28.29
CA PHE A 282 -19.15 -19.48 27.11
C PHE A 282 -19.37 -18.23 26.21
N THR A 283 -19.88 -17.15 26.85
CA THR A 283 -20.13 -15.86 26.20
C THR A 283 -19.13 -14.84 26.73
N PHE A 284 -18.44 -14.15 25.84
CA PHE A 284 -17.42 -13.16 26.18
C PHE A 284 -17.85 -11.77 25.70
N ARG A 285 -17.60 -10.78 26.52
CA ARG A 285 -17.78 -9.37 26.16
C ARG A 285 -16.63 -8.91 25.28
N LEU A 286 -16.94 -8.10 24.26
CA LEU A 286 -15.97 -7.50 23.37
C LEU A 286 -15.68 -6.03 23.68
N ASP A 287 -16.57 -5.39 24.50
CA ASP A 287 -16.43 -4.00 24.92
C ASP A 287 -16.76 -3.80 26.41
N GLU A 288 -16.23 -2.73 27.01
CA GLU A 288 -16.50 -2.37 28.41
C GLU A 288 -17.96 -1.91 28.62
N GLN A 289 -18.61 -1.42 27.55
CA GLN A 289 -19.99 -0.90 27.60
C GLN A 289 -21.03 -2.02 27.57
N ARG A 290 -20.61 -3.29 27.42
CA ARG A 290 -21.47 -4.49 27.38
C ARG A 290 -22.45 -4.52 26.22
N ASN A 291 -22.09 -3.91 25.10
CA ASN A 291 -22.96 -3.87 23.94
C ASN A 291 -22.71 -5.04 23.00
N TRP A 292 -21.45 -5.51 22.93
CA TRP A 292 -21.03 -6.55 22.01
C TRP A 292 -20.53 -7.80 22.74
N TYR A 293 -20.94 -8.99 22.25
CA TYR A 293 -20.61 -10.30 22.78
C TYR A 293 -20.13 -11.23 21.67
N ARG A 294 -19.39 -12.27 22.06
CA ARG A 294 -19.10 -13.42 21.19
C ARG A 294 -19.19 -14.71 21.97
N TYR A 295 -19.45 -15.79 21.28
CA TYR A 295 -19.30 -17.13 21.89
C TYR A 295 -17.84 -17.54 21.95
N HIS A 296 -17.50 -18.43 22.93
CA HIS A 296 -16.28 -19.21 22.87
C HIS A 296 -16.31 -20.09 21.61
N HIS A 297 -15.21 -20.18 20.87
CA HIS A 297 -15.19 -20.88 19.59
C HIS A 297 -15.70 -22.32 19.64
N LEU A 298 -15.35 -23.12 20.68
CA LEU A 298 -15.86 -24.47 20.86
C LEU A 298 -17.39 -24.50 21.02
N PHE A 299 -17.93 -23.55 21.76
CA PHE A 299 -19.36 -23.44 21.94
C PHE A 299 -20.05 -23.00 20.67
N ALA A 300 -19.46 -22.05 19.94
CA ALA A 300 -19.93 -21.64 18.62
C ALA A 300 -19.92 -22.82 17.62
N GLU A 301 -18.83 -23.61 17.56
CA GLU A 301 -18.72 -24.80 16.72
C GLU A 301 -19.78 -25.84 17.04
N PHE A 302 -20.02 -26.10 18.33
CA PHE A 302 -21.08 -27.00 18.80
C PHE A 302 -22.48 -26.50 18.35
N LEU A 303 -22.76 -25.20 18.57
CA LEU A 303 -24.05 -24.60 18.20
C LEU A 303 -24.25 -24.60 16.69
N GLN A 304 -23.19 -24.30 15.91
CA GLN A 304 -23.20 -24.38 14.45
C GLN A 304 -23.41 -25.82 13.96
N ALA A 305 -22.85 -26.83 14.64
CA ALA A 305 -23.12 -28.21 14.31
C ALA A 305 -24.62 -28.55 14.50
N ARG A 306 -25.24 -28.08 15.59
CA ARG A 306 -26.69 -28.21 15.81
C ARG A 306 -27.52 -27.45 14.80
N LEU A 307 -27.07 -26.28 14.39
CA LEU A 307 -27.77 -25.51 13.35
C LEU A 307 -27.70 -26.21 12.00
N ARG A 308 -26.58 -26.88 11.66
CA ARG A 308 -26.45 -27.68 10.43
C ARG A 308 -27.43 -28.86 10.34
N GLU A 309 -27.95 -29.35 11.47
CA GLU A 309 -29.02 -30.34 11.51
C GLU A 309 -30.37 -29.78 11.04
N ARG A 310 -30.48 -28.46 10.79
CA ARG A 310 -31.69 -27.73 10.41
C ARG A 310 -31.52 -27.11 9.01
N PRO A 311 -31.78 -27.85 7.95
CA PRO A 311 -31.56 -27.36 6.58
C PRO A 311 -32.28 -26.02 6.29
N GLY A 312 -31.59 -25.08 5.66
CA GLY A 312 -32.12 -23.78 5.23
C GLY A 312 -32.25 -22.73 6.35
N GLN A 313 -32.05 -23.12 7.64
CA GLN A 313 -32.19 -22.15 8.74
C GLN A 313 -30.96 -21.24 8.84
N ALA A 314 -29.75 -21.77 8.65
CA ALA A 314 -28.52 -21.00 8.71
C ALA A 314 -28.49 -19.89 7.63
N GLU A 315 -28.91 -20.22 6.43
CA GLU A 315 -29.01 -19.30 5.30
C GLU A 315 -29.99 -18.16 5.59
N GLU A 316 -31.16 -18.50 6.14
CA GLU A 316 -32.17 -17.49 6.51
C GLU A 316 -31.70 -16.56 7.62
N LEU A 317 -31.02 -17.09 8.64
CA LEU A 317 -30.45 -16.30 9.73
C LEU A 317 -29.33 -15.36 9.22
N CYS A 318 -28.45 -15.86 8.37
CA CYS A 318 -27.42 -15.05 7.71
C CYS A 318 -28.04 -13.97 6.83
N ARG A 319 -29.14 -14.27 6.11
CA ARG A 319 -29.86 -13.27 5.31
C ARG A 319 -30.39 -12.13 6.19
N ARG A 320 -30.99 -12.45 7.32
CA ARG A 320 -31.48 -11.43 8.28
C ARG A 320 -30.32 -10.61 8.88
N ALA A 321 -29.20 -11.25 9.19
CA ALA A 321 -28.00 -10.55 9.64
C ALA A 321 -27.50 -9.57 8.59
N SER A 322 -27.45 -10.00 7.32
CA SER A 322 -27.10 -9.13 6.18
C SER A 322 -28.02 -7.92 6.06
N GLU A 323 -29.33 -8.11 6.24
CA GLU A 323 -30.32 -7.03 6.19
C GLU A 323 -30.13 -6.02 7.31
N TRP A 324 -29.87 -6.51 8.53
CA TRP A 324 -29.63 -5.65 9.67
C TRP A 324 -28.33 -4.83 9.49
N PHE A 325 -27.23 -5.46 9.08
CA PHE A 325 -25.97 -4.75 8.84
C PHE A 325 -26.09 -3.70 7.74
N GLN A 326 -26.83 -4.01 6.67
CA GLN A 326 -27.14 -3.05 5.61
C GLN A 326 -27.90 -1.84 6.15
N ALA A 327 -28.92 -2.05 6.98
CA ALA A 327 -29.71 -0.98 7.59
C ALA A 327 -28.88 -0.10 8.54
N GLN A 328 -27.80 -0.63 9.12
CA GLN A 328 -26.84 0.10 9.93
C GLN A 328 -25.72 0.78 9.10
N GLY A 329 -25.73 0.65 7.77
CA GLY A 329 -24.67 1.19 6.91
C GLY A 329 -23.35 0.37 6.92
N ASN A 330 -23.34 -0.80 7.57
CA ASN A 330 -22.17 -1.69 7.63
C ASN A 330 -22.17 -2.63 6.40
N HIS A 331 -21.82 -2.07 5.25
CA HIS A 331 -21.95 -2.76 3.97
C HIS A 331 -21.00 -3.96 3.82
N SER A 332 -19.81 -3.92 4.43
CA SER A 332 -18.83 -5.02 4.39
C SER A 332 -19.37 -6.26 5.09
N GLU A 333 -19.90 -6.10 6.32
CA GLU A 333 -20.53 -7.20 7.06
C GLU A 333 -21.81 -7.67 6.39
N ALA A 334 -22.62 -6.73 5.85
CA ALA A 334 -23.82 -7.09 5.11
C ALA A 334 -23.51 -8.00 3.91
N LEU A 335 -22.44 -7.72 3.20
CA LEU A 335 -21.94 -8.53 2.08
C LEU A 335 -21.49 -9.91 2.54
N ASP A 336 -20.67 -9.99 3.61
CA ASP A 336 -20.15 -11.25 4.15
C ASP A 336 -21.32 -12.19 4.55
N TYR A 337 -22.29 -11.68 5.29
CA TYR A 337 -23.47 -12.46 5.66
C TYR A 337 -24.38 -12.83 4.48
N ALA A 338 -24.47 -12.00 3.45
CA ALA A 338 -25.18 -12.36 2.22
C ALA A 338 -24.52 -13.55 1.50
N LEU A 339 -23.17 -13.55 1.45
CA LEU A 339 -22.40 -14.64 0.85
C LEU A 339 -22.51 -15.93 1.68
N ARG A 340 -22.45 -15.85 3.02
CA ARG A 340 -22.68 -16.99 3.90
C ARG A 340 -24.09 -17.57 3.79
N ALA A 341 -25.07 -16.73 3.52
CA ALA A 341 -26.44 -17.14 3.23
C ALA A 341 -26.59 -17.85 1.87
N GLY A 342 -25.54 -17.93 1.06
CA GLY A 342 -25.65 -18.36 -0.34
C GLY A 342 -26.50 -17.42 -1.20
N ALA A 343 -26.86 -16.24 -0.68
CA ALA A 343 -27.71 -15.25 -1.34
C ALA A 343 -26.88 -14.40 -2.31
N VAL A 344 -26.29 -15.04 -3.30
CA VAL A 344 -25.28 -14.46 -4.19
C VAL A 344 -25.85 -13.29 -5.00
N GLU A 345 -27.11 -13.35 -5.42
CA GLU A 345 -27.79 -12.26 -6.12
C GLU A 345 -27.97 -11.04 -5.19
N ARG A 346 -28.28 -11.27 -3.91
CA ARG A 346 -28.34 -10.20 -2.92
C ARG A 346 -26.96 -9.55 -2.71
N ALA A 347 -25.91 -10.36 -2.62
CA ALA A 347 -24.55 -9.86 -2.53
C ALA A 347 -24.19 -9.00 -3.74
N ALA A 348 -24.60 -9.40 -4.94
CA ALA A 348 -24.44 -8.62 -6.16
C ALA A 348 -25.21 -7.29 -6.09
N GLU A 349 -26.47 -7.29 -5.62
CA GLU A 349 -27.25 -6.05 -5.46
C GLU A 349 -26.64 -5.10 -4.42
N LEU A 350 -26.15 -5.63 -3.29
CA LEU A 350 -25.41 -4.83 -2.30
C LEU A 350 -24.17 -4.18 -2.92
N LEU A 351 -23.44 -4.92 -3.74
CA LEU A 351 -22.23 -4.41 -4.40
C LEU A 351 -22.52 -3.41 -5.52
N LYS A 352 -23.69 -3.38 -6.12
CA LYS A 352 -24.03 -2.33 -7.10
C LYS A 352 -24.04 -0.95 -6.45
N SER A 353 -24.73 -0.78 -5.31
CA SER A 353 -24.78 0.50 -4.61
C SER A 353 -23.48 0.80 -3.85
N TYR A 354 -23.05 -0.12 -3.01
CA TYR A 354 -21.83 0.04 -2.22
C TYR A 354 -20.57 0.19 -3.10
N GLY A 355 -20.47 -0.60 -4.16
CA GLY A 355 -19.37 -0.50 -5.12
C GLY A 355 -19.36 0.85 -5.85
N ARG A 356 -20.52 1.44 -6.13
CA ARG A 356 -20.63 2.77 -6.72
C ARG A 356 -20.11 3.85 -5.75
N ASP A 357 -20.40 3.72 -4.46
CA ASP A 357 -19.89 4.63 -3.45
C ASP A 357 -18.35 4.51 -3.28
N LEU A 358 -17.83 3.28 -3.28
CA LEU A 358 -16.40 3.04 -3.30
C LEU A 358 -15.70 3.61 -4.54
N PHE A 359 -16.33 3.48 -5.71
CA PHE A 359 -15.86 4.05 -6.97
C PHE A 359 -15.78 5.59 -6.88
N ARG A 360 -16.84 6.26 -6.43
CA ARG A 360 -16.89 7.72 -6.28
C ARG A 360 -15.84 8.23 -5.29
N ALA A 361 -15.64 7.47 -4.21
CA ALA A 361 -14.62 7.76 -3.21
C ALA A 361 -13.18 7.44 -3.65
N GLY A 362 -12.99 6.78 -4.81
CA GLY A 362 -11.67 6.35 -5.28
C GLY A 362 -11.06 5.18 -4.51
N ARG A 363 -11.89 4.40 -3.77
CA ARG A 363 -11.47 3.26 -2.95
C ARG A 363 -11.38 1.97 -3.79
N PHE A 364 -10.59 2.01 -4.87
CA PHE A 364 -10.56 0.94 -5.87
C PHE A 364 -10.05 -0.40 -5.36
N LYS A 365 -9.12 -0.39 -4.41
CA LYS A 365 -8.63 -1.63 -3.79
C LYS A 365 -9.74 -2.37 -3.05
N GLU A 366 -10.50 -1.67 -2.25
CA GLU A 366 -11.61 -2.25 -1.50
C GLU A 366 -12.72 -2.71 -2.45
N LEU A 367 -13.03 -1.88 -3.46
CA LEU A 367 -13.96 -2.24 -4.51
C LEU A 367 -13.57 -3.55 -5.20
N LYS A 368 -12.29 -3.69 -5.58
CA LYS A 368 -11.76 -4.90 -6.20
C LYS A 368 -11.90 -6.11 -5.29
N LEU A 369 -11.45 -6.01 -4.04
CA LEU A 369 -11.52 -7.12 -3.08
C LEU A 369 -12.95 -7.54 -2.78
N SER A 370 -13.89 -6.60 -2.73
CA SER A 370 -15.30 -6.90 -2.52
C SER A 370 -15.93 -7.61 -3.74
N LEU A 371 -15.58 -7.18 -4.95
CA LEU A 371 -16.05 -7.81 -6.19
C LEU A 371 -15.47 -9.21 -6.41
N GLU A 372 -14.23 -9.44 -6.00
CA GLU A 372 -13.54 -10.75 -6.08
C GLU A 372 -14.16 -11.81 -5.13
N GLN A 373 -14.97 -11.40 -4.16
CA GLN A 373 -15.71 -12.34 -3.31
C GLN A 373 -16.91 -12.96 -4.04
N LEU A 374 -17.40 -12.33 -5.12
CA LEU A 374 -18.48 -12.90 -5.91
C LEU A 374 -17.99 -14.01 -6.83
N PRO A 375 -18.79 -15.08 -7.01
CA PRO A 375 -18.51 -16.08 -8.04
C PRO A 375 -18.46 -15.45 -9.44
N GLU A 376 -17.50 -15.84 -10.25
CA GLU A 376 -17.31 -15.33 -11.62
C GLU A 376 -18.58 -15.43 -12.49
N ALA A 377 -19.36 -16.49 -12.31
CA ALA A 377 -20.60 -16.69 -13.03
C ALA A 377 -21.67 -15.63 -12.71
N VAL A 378 -21.62 -15.03 -11.52
CA VAL A 378 -22.52 -13.96 -11.11
C VAL A 378 -22.04 -12.63 -11.66
N LEU A 379 -20.75 -12.32 -11.52
CA LEU A 379 -20.14 -11.12 -12.10
C LEU A 379 -20.49 -10.99 -13.59
N ARG A 380 -20.36 -12.08 -14.37
CA ARG A 380 -20.66 -12.10 -15.80
C ARG A 380 -22.10 -11.80 -16.17
N ARG A 381 -23.05 -11.91 -15.25
CA ARG A 381 -24.47 -11.61 -15.48
C ARG A 381 -24.83 -10.14 -15.18
N HIS A 382 -23.98 -9.44 -14.43
CA HIS A 382 -24.21 -8.07 -13.99
C HIS A 382 -23.23 -7.10 -14.66
N ALA A 383 -23.65 -6.46 -15.73
CA ALA A 383 -22.81 -5.53 -16.50
C ALA A 383 -22.24 -4.40 -15.63
N GLU A 384 -23.04 -3.87 -14.68
CA GLU A 384 -22.61 -2.85 -13.73
C GLU A 384 -21.43 -3.29 -12.85
N LEU A 385 -21.45 -4.54 -12.37
CA LEU A 385 -20.37 -5.08 -11.54
C LEU A 385 -19.13 -5.37 -12.38
N CYS A 386 -19.31 -5.79 -13.64
CA CYS A 386 -18.18 -5.97 -14.55
C CYS A 386 -17.46 -4.63 -14.82
N VAL A 387 -18.20 -3.55 -15.08
CA VAL A 387 -17.57 -2.25 -15.34
C VAL A 387 -16.90 -1.66 -14.10
N LEU A 388 -17.52 -1.79 -12.93
CA LEU A 388 -16.91 -1.40 -11.65
C LEU A 388 -15.62 -2.19 -11.37
N HIS A 389 -15.62 -3.52 -11.65
CA HIS A 389 -14.42 -4.34 -11.53
C HIS A 389 -13.35 -3.92 -12.55
N GLY A 390 -13.77 -3.60 -13.78
CA GLY A 390 -12.87 -3.07 -14.81
C GLY A 390 -12.15 -1.79 -14.36
N TRP A 391 -12.87 -0.84 -13.79
CA TRP A 391 -12.28 0.37 -13.21
C TRP A 391 -11.31 0.04 -12.07
N ALA A 392 -11.70 -0.82 -11.15
CA ALA A 392 -10.85 -1.21 -10.03
C ALA A 392 -9.53 -1.87 -10.50
N CYS A 393 -9.60 -2.75 -11.51
CA CYS A 393 -8.44 -3.37 -12.13
C CYS A 393 -7.57 -2.35 -12.89
N ALA A 394 -8.19 -1.40 -13.62
CA ALA A 394 -7.46 -0.35 -14.34
C ALA A 394 -6.59 0.50 -13.41
N TYR A 395 -7.14 0.89 -12.26
CA TYR A 395 -6.39 1.65 -11.25
C TYR A 395 -5.37 0.80 -10.49
N ALA A 396 -5.57 -0.51 -10.38
CA ALA A 396 -4.56 -1.44 -9.86
C ALA A 396 -3.41 -1.70 -10.86
N GLY A 397 -3.52 -1.23 -12.10
CA GLY A 397 -2.54 -1.47 -13.16
C GLY A 397 -2.71 -2.81 -13.88
N GLU A 398 -3.81 -3.51 -13.65
CA GLU A 398 -4.14 -4.81 -14.26
C GLU A 398 -4.95 -4.61 -15.55
N PHE A 399 -4.33 -3.96 -16.53
CA PHE A 399 -5.00 -3.46 -17.73
C PHE A 399 -5.64 -4.55 -18.60
N GLU A 400 -5.02 -5.73 -18.71
CA GLU A 400 -5.60 -6.86 -19.44
C GLU A 400 -6.87 -7.37 -18.77
N LEU A 401 -6.86 -7.49 -17.45
CA LEU A 401 -8.04 -7.88 -16.69
C LEU A 401 -9.13 -6.83 -16.78
N ALA A 402 -8.75 -5.54 -16.69
CA ALA A 402 -9.69 -4.42 -16.84
C ALA A 402 -10.38 -4.46 -18.21
N ARG A 403 -9.63 -4.70 -19.30
CA ARG A 403 -10.20 -4.86 -20.65
C ARG A 403 -11.13 -6.05 -20.73
N ASN A 404 -10.71 -7.19 -20.23
CA ASN A 404 -11.58 -8.38 -20.19
C ASN A 404 -12.90 -8.11 -19.46
N ARG A 405 -12.84 -7.37 -18.32
CA ARG A 405 -14.04 -6.97 -17.56
C ARG A 405 -14.94 -6.01 -18.35
N ALA A 406 -14.37 -5.10 -19.09
CA ALA A 406 -15.13 -4.21 -19.98
C ALA A 406 -15.82 -4.99 -21.12
N ASP A 407 -15.12 -5.92 -21.77
CA ASP A 407 -15.70 -6.77 -22.82
C ASP A 407 -16.83 -7.67 -22.28
N LEU A 408 -16.68 -8.20 -21.08
CA LEU A 408 -17.73 -8.93 -20.36
C LEU A 408 -18.92 -8.01 -20.04
N ALA A 409 -18.70 -6.76 -19.65
CA ALA A 409 -19.75 -5.79 -19.39
C ALA A 409 -20.57 -5.50 -20.65
N LEU A 410 -19.92 -5.29 -21.80
CA LEU A 410 -20.60 -5.12 -23.09
C LEU A 410 -21.42 -6.35 -23.48
N THR A 411 -20.86 -7.54 -23.29
CA THR A 411 -21.54 -8.80 -23.57
C THR A 411 -22.78 -8.98 -22.66
N ALA A 412 -22.63 -8.72 -21.37
CA ALA A 412 -23.73 -8.78 -20.40
C ALA A 412 -24.80 -7.73 -20.71
N ALA A 413 -24.39 -6.51 -21.08
CA ALA A 413 -25.29 -5.43 -21.46
C ALA A 413 -26.09 -5.75 -22.72
N ALA A 414 -25.52 -6.47 -23.68
CA ALA A 414 -26.22 -6.90 -24.89
C ALA A 414 -27.28 -7.98 -24.62
N ASN A 415 -27.05 -8.84 -23.61
CA ASN A 415 -27.92 -9.97 -23.29
C ASN A 415 -29.06 -9.62 -22.33
N ALA A 416 -28.93 -8.54 -21.52
CA ALA A 416 -29.82 -8.26 -20.38
C ALA A 416 -30.57 -6.93 -20.48
N GLU A 417 -30.67 -6.28 -21.68
CA GLU A 417 -31.20 -4.90 -21.81
C GLU A 417 -30.65 -3.95 -20.71
N ALA A 418 -29.35 -4.01 -20.48
CA ALA A 418 -28.73 -3.19 -19.47
C ALA A 418 -28.95 -1.68 -19.73
N PRO A 419 -29.02 -0.85 -18.68
CA PRO A 419 -29.20 0.58 -18.84
C PRO A 419 -28.16 1.17 -19.80
N ALA A 420 -28.58 2.10 -20.66
CA ALA A 420 -27.71 2.76 -21.61
C ALA A 420 -26.46 3.42 -20.93
N GLU A 421 -26.64 3.82 -19.67
CA GLU A 421 -25.60 4.36 -18.80
C GLU A 421 -24.43 3.40 -18.58
N VAL A 422 -24.70 2.11 -18.36
CA VAL A 422 -23.67 1.09 -18.13
C VAL A 422 -22.83 0.87 -19.40
N ARG A 423 -23.49 0.88 -20.56
CA ARG A 423 -22.80 0.79 -21.85
C ARG A 423 -21.89 2.00 -22.06
N ALA A 424 -22.42 3.20 -21.84
CA ALA A 424 -21.66 4.44 -21.94
C ALA A 424 -20.44 4.45 -21.01
N GLU A 425 -20.62 4.02 -19.76
CA GLU A 425 -19.53 3.90 -18.79
C GLU A 425 -18.48 2.88 -19.22
N THR A 426 -18.90 1.75 -19.82
CA THR A 426 -17.97 0.73 -20.32
C THR A 426 -17.14 1.27 -21.49
N GLU A 427 -17.75 2.03 -22.38
CA GLU A 427 -17.05 2.68 -23.49
C GLU A 427 -16.03 3.71 -22.97
N VAL A 428 -16.38 4.52 -21.96
CA VAL A 428 -15.46 5.44 -21.30
C VAL A 428 -14.29 4.70 -20.64
N LEU A 429 -14.53 3.55 -20.00
CA LEU A 429 -13.47 2.71 -19.45
C LEU A 429 -12.52 2.21 -20.54
N LEU A 430 -13.07 1.67 -21.65
CA LEU A 430 -12.25 1.18 -22.77
C LEU A 430 -11.43 2.29 -23.40
N CYS A 431 -12.00 3.48 -23.57
CA CYS A 431 -11.28 4.65 -24.04
C CYS A 431 -10.18 5.10 -23.09
N THR A 432 -10.45 5.08 -21.78
CA THR A 432 -9.45 5.39 -20.74
C THR A 432 -8.29 4.39 -20.77
N LEU A 433 -8.58 3.10 -20.94
CA LEU A 433 -7.56 2.06 -21.12
C LEU A 433 -6.77 2.27 -22.41
N GLY A 434 -7.42 2.67 -23.49
CA GLY A 434 -6.79 3.04 -24.75
C GLY A 434 -5.81 4.21 -24.57
N VAL A 435 -6.22 5.26 -23.86
CA VAL A 435 -5.35 6.40 -23.52
C VAL A 435 -4.13 5.96 -22.72
N ILE A 436 -4.31 5.06 -21.77
CA ILE A 436 -3.22 4.58 -20.91
C ILE A 436 -2.24 3.70 -21.71
N ARG A 437 -2.73 2.89 -22.64
CA ARG A 437 -1.96 1.87 -23.38
C ARG A 437 -1.49 2.30 -24.77
N THR A 438 -1.88 3.47 -25.26
CA THR A 438 -1.54 3.92 -26.62
C THR A 438 -2.42 3.38 -27.77
N ASP A 439 -3.61 2.92 -27.47
CA ASP A 439 -4.51 2.31 -28.45
C ASP A 439 -5.34 3.38 -29.18
N GLU A 440 -4.84 3.83 -30.35
CA GLU A 440 -5.40 4.95 -31.15
C GLU A 440 -6.84 4.75 -31.61
N PRO A 441 -7.27 3.56 -32.10
CA PRO A 441 -8.63 3.38 -32.60
C PRO A 441 -9.69 3.71 -31.56
N GLN A 442 -9.41 3.55 -30.28
CA GLN A 442 -10.36 3.84 -29.21
C GLN A 442 -10.51 5.32 -28.90
N LEU A 443 -9.46 6.11 -29.10
CA LEU A 443 -9.55 7.59 -28.99
C LEU A 443 -10.43 8.18 -30.09
N ASP A 444 -10.30 7.67 -31.32
CA ASP A 444 -11.15 8.11 -32.44
C ASP A 444 -12.61 7.72 -32.22
N VAL A 445 -12.86 6.55 -31.62
CA VAL A 445 -14.20 6.12 -31.22
C VAL A 445 -14.78 7.06 -30.16
N LEU A 446 -14.00 7.39 -29.12
CA LEU A 446 -14.44 8.31 -28.05
C LEU A 446 -14.82 9.68 -28.66
N GLU A 447 -13.95 10.27 -29.49
CA GLU A 447 -14.21 11.58 -30.12
C GLU A 447 -15.43 11.55 -31.06
N SER A 448 -15.66 10.44 -31.78
CA SER A 448 -16.78 10.32 -32.71
C SER A 448 -18.12 10.00 -32.03
N GLN A 449 -18.11 9.39 -30.87
CA GLN A 449 -19.34 8.92 -30.17
C GLN A 449 -19.61 9.68 -28.87
N VAL A 450 -18.77 10.66 -28.53
CA VAL A 450 -18.82 11.33 -27.22
C VAL A 450 -20.18 11.93 -26.91
N ASP A 451 -20.83 12.60 -27.87
CA ASP A 451 -22.14 13.23 -27.65
C ASP A 451 -23.21 12.19 -27.31
N GLN A 452 -23.15 11.01 -27.94
CA GLN A 452 -24.06 9.92 -27.67
C GLN A 452 -23.81 9.29 -26.31
N ILE A 453 -22.53 9.08 -25.96
CA ILE A 453 -22.09 8.56 -24.65
C ILE A 453 -22.50 9.54 -23.54
N LEU A 454 -22.20 10.82 -23.69
CA LEU A 454 -22.52 11.85 -22.72
C LEU A 454 -24.03 12.07 -22.54
N ALA A 455 -24.84 11.87 -23.57
CA ALA A 455 -26.29 11.98 -23.46
C ALA A 455 -26.93 10.92 -22.54
N GLN A 456 -26.28 9.78 -22.38
CA GLN A 456 -26.79 8.62 -21.64
C GLN A 456 -26.11 8.39 -20.27
N ALA A 457 -24.97 9.07 -19.97
CA ALA A 457 -24.18 8.87 -18.79
C ALA A 457 -24.60 9.77 -17.62
N ASP A 458 -24.36 9.31 -16.40
CA ASP A 458 -24.46 10.15 -15.19
C ASP A 458 -23.36 11.23 -15.14
N SER A 459 -23.47 12.18 -14.20
CA SER A 459 -22.52 13.30 -14.08
C SER A 459 -21.09 12.83 -13.81
N SER A 460 -20.89 11.73 -13.08
CA SER A 460 -19.55 11.18 -12.76
C SER A 460 -18.93 10.55 -14.00
N VAL A 461 -19.69 9.76 -14.75
CA VAL A 461 -19.23 9.16 -16.01
C VAL A 461 -18.97 10.21 -17.08
N ARG A 462 -19.82 11.25 -17.17
CA ARG A 462 -19.59 12.41 -18.04
C ARG A 462 -18.30 13.14 -17.69
N ALA A 463 -18.04 13.34 -16.40
CA ALA A 463 -16.81 13.94 -15.94
C ALA A 463 -15.57 13.12 -16.34
N PHE A 464 -15.64 11.79 -16.23
CA PHE A 464 -14.58 10.90 -16.72
C PHE A 464 -14.36 11.00 -18.22
N ALA A 465 -15.45 11.01 -19.00
CA ALA A 465 -15.35 11.15 -20.45
C ALA A 465 -14.69 12.49 -20.84
N GLU A 466 -15.06 13.59 -20.19
CA GLU A 466 -14.43 14.89 -20.41
C GLU A 466 -12.93 14.88 -20.05
N VAL A 467 -12.54 14.23 -18.96
CA VAL A 467 -11.13 14.07 -18.60
C VAL A 467 -10.38 13.22 -19.65
N ALA A 468 -10.99 12.13 -20.13
CA ALA A 468 -10.40 11.30 -21.18
C ALA A 468 -10.23 12.06 -22.51
N LEU A 469 -11.25 12.86 -22.90
CA LEU A 469 -11.16 13.75 -24.06
C LEU A 469 -10.07 14.82 -23.91
N GLY A 470 -9.98 15.41 -22.72
CA GLY A 470 -8.91 16.36 -22.41
C GLY A 470 -7.53 15.72 -22.55
N TYR A 471 -7.41 14.46 -22.14
CA TYR A 471 -6.19 13.68 -22.32
C TYR A 471 -5.91 13.41 -23.81
N ALA A 472 -6.92 13.00 -24.58
CA ALA A 472 -6.80 12.75 -26.02
C ALA A 472 -6.40 14.01 -26.78
N ALA A 473 -7.06 15.15 -26.50
CA ALA A 473 -6.73 16.45 -27.11
C ALA A 473 -5.30 16.88 -26.77
N ARG A 474 -4.85 16.69 -25.52
CA ARG A 474 -3.46 16.95 -25.11
C ARG A 474 -2.47 16.08 -25.88
N ALA A 475 -2.76 14.79 -26.01
CA ALA A 475 -1.93 13.84 -26.76
C ALA A 475 -1.74 14.26 -28.23
N ARG A 476 -2.76 14.89 -28.82
CA ARG A 476 -2.72 15.41 -30.18
C ARG A 476 -2.20 16.87 -30.28
N GLY A 477 -1.69 17.41 -29.18
CA GLY A 477 -1.17 18.78 -29.14
C GLY A 477 -2.22 19.89 -29.15
N ARG A 478 -3.52 19.56 -29.04
CA ARG A 478 -4.65 20.50 -29.03
C ARG A 478 -4.90 21.04 -27.61
N LEU A 479 -3.90 21.82 -27.08
CA LEU A 479 -3.87 22.19 -25.67
C LEU A 479 -5.06 23.04 -25.18
N ASN A 480 -5.61 23.91 -26.08
CA ASN A 480 -6.78 24.73 -25.74
C ASN A 480 -8.07 23.92 -25.63
N GLU A 481 -8.25 22.95 -26.51
CA GLU A 481 -9.36 22.02 -26.47
C GLU A 481 -9.25 21.10 -25.26
N ALA A 482 -8.04 20.63 -24.96
CA ALA A 482 -7.77 19.87 -23.75
C ALA A 482 -8.16 20.63 -22.48
N ALA A 483 -7.84 21.92 -22.39
CA ALA A 483 -8.23 22.75 -21.25
C ALA A 483 -9.75 22.86 -21.13
N ALA A 484 -10.46 23.12 -22.23
CA ALA A 484 -11.91 23.24 -22.23
C ALA A 484 -12.62 21.94 -21.76
N HIS A 485 -12.12 20.78 -22.20
CA HIS A 485 -12.63 19.48 -21.72
C HIS A 485 -12.37 19.27 -20.23
N LEU A 486 -11.15 19.56 -19.76
CA LEU A 486 -10.78 19.39 -18.35
C LEU A 486 -11.55 20.33 -17.42
N GLU A 487 -11.81 21.58 -17.83
CA GLU A 487 -12.63 22.53 -17.08
C GLU A 487 -14.08 22.03 -16.95
N ARG A 488 -14.66 21.49 -18.02
CA ARG A 488 -15.98 20.85 -17.96
C ARG A 488 -15.94 19.61 -17.06
N GLY A 489 -14.87 18.84 -17.12
CA GLY A 489 -14.64 17.69 -16.24
C GLY A 489 -14.64 18.09 -14.76
N VAL A 490 -14.00 19.20 -14.37
CA VAL A 490 -14.03 19.74 -13.01
C VAL A 490 -15.48 20.06 -12.60
N GLN A 491 -16.22 20.80 -13.43
CA GLN A 491 -17.59 21.22 -13.13
C GLN A 491 -18.53 20.01 -12.95
N LEU A 492 -18.45 19.04 -13.84
CA LEU A 492 -19.28 17.83 -13.77
C LEU A 492 -18.91 16.94 -12.54
N ALA A 493 -17.62 16.85 -12.22
CA ALA A 493 -17.17 16.10 -11.05
C ALA A 493 -17.58 16.75 -9.72
N GLU A 494 -17.74 18.07 -9.66
CA GLU A 494 -18.31 18.76 -8.50
C GLU A 494 -19.79 18.43 -8.31
N LEU A 495 -20.56 18.35 -9.41
CA LEU A 495 -21.97 17.96 -9.38
C LEU A 495 -22.17 16.49 -8.98
N GLY A 496 -21.23 15.62 -9.41
CA GLY A 496 -21.26 14.18 -9.13
C GLY A 496 -20.59 13.78 -7.81
N GLU A 497 -20.11 14.73 -7.01
CA GLU A 497 -19.38 14.52 -5.75
C GLU A 497 -18.19 13.55 -5.87
N SER A 498 -17.58 13.45 -7.06
CA SER A 498 -16.44 12.57 -7.31
C SER A 498 -15.12 13.25 -6.98
N SER A 499 -14.53 12.90 -5.85
CA SER A 499 -13.23 13.43 -5.41
C SER A 499 -12.11 13.10 -6.38
N LEU A 500 -12.05 11.86 -6.86
CA LEU A 500 -10.99 11.41 -7.75
C LEU A 500 -10.99 12.16 -9.08
N ILE A 501 -12.16 12.21 -9.76
CA ILE A 501 -12.26 12.80 -11.10
C ILE A 501 -11.99 14.30 -11.03
N ASN A 502 -12.53 14.98 -10.01
CA ASN A 502 -12.28 16.40 -9.78
C ASN A 502 -10.77 16.68 -9.67
N MET A 503 -10.09 15.95 -8.80
CA MET A 503 -8.65 16.15 -8.57
C MET A 503 -7.82 15.71 -9.79
N LEU A 504 -8.26 14.68 -10.54
CA LEU A 504 -7.58 14.25 -11.77
C LEU A 504 -7.70 15.30 -12.88
N ALA A 505 -8.86 15.93 -13.04
CA ALA A 505 -9.04 17.03 -13.97
C ALA A 505 -8.15 18.23 -13.60
N ARG A 506 -8.13 18.64 -12.35
CA ARG A 506 -7.27 19.72 -11.84
C ARG A 506 -5.77 19.42 -12.01
N TYR A 507 -5.35 18.17 -11.75
CA TYR A 507 -4.00 17.70 -12.03
C TYR A 507 -3.64 17.91 -13.51
N ASN A 508 -4.53 17.49 -14.44
CA ASN A 508 -4.25 17.63 -15.87
C ASN A 508 -4.25 19.08 -16.33
N LEU A 509 -5.06 19.97 -15.75
CA LEU A 509 -5.00 21.41 -15.99
C LEU A 509 -3.63 22.00 -15.58
N ALA A 510 -3.11 21.60 -14.42
CA ALA A 510 -1.77 22.01 -13.98
C ALA A 510 -0.67 21.45 -14.91
N VAL A 511 -0.83 20.23 -15.44
CA VAL A 511 0.07 19.66 -16.46
C VAL A 511 0.03 20.49 -17.74
N LEU A 512 -1.15 20.91 -18.20
CA LEU A 512 -1.28 21.76 -19.39
C LEU A 512 -0.59 23.11 -19.20
N ALA A 513 -0.78 23.76 -18.06
CA ALA A 513 -0.09 25.01 -17.73
C ALA A 513 1.43 24.83 -17.77
N TRP A 514 1.94 23.74 -17.18
CA TRP A 514 3.38 23.43 -17.26
C TRP A 514 3.87 23.21 -18.69
N LEU A 515 3.14 22.46 -19.52
CA LEU A 515 3.50 22.26 -20.94
C LEU A 515 3.57 23.59 -21.73
N ARG A 516 2.68 24.53 -21.43
CA ARG A 516 2.67 25.87 -21.97
C ARG A 516 3.81 26.74 -21.45
N GLY A 517 4.62 26.26 -20.54
CA GLY A 517 5.67 27.03 -19.88
C GLY A 517 5.15 27.99 -18.79
N GLU A 518 3.88 27.91 -18.44
CA GLU A 518 3.20 28.71 -17.40
C GLU A 518 3.38 28.07 -16.02
N ARG A 519 4.63 28.04 -15.54
CA ARG A 519 4.97 27.38 -14.28
C ARG A 519 4.25 27.99 -13.06
N ASN A 520 4.13 29.33 -13.02
CA ASN A 520 3.44 30.02 -11.94
C ASN A 520 1.97 29.66 -11.88
N SER A 521 1.32 29.53 -13.04
CA SER A 521 -0.06 29.05 -13.14
C SER A 521 -0.18 27.59 -12.67
N ALA A 522 0.76 26.72 -13.07
CA ALA A 522 0.77 25.32 -12.64
C ALA A 522 0.93 25.19 -11.11
N GLU A 523 1.82 25.99 -10.50
CA GLU A 523 1.99 26.04 -9.04
C GLU A 523 0.72 26.56 -8.35
N SER A 524 0.15 27.67 -8.84
CA SER A 524 -1.08 28.25 -8.28
C SER A 524 -2.26 27.30 -8.37
N MET A 525 -2.45 26.61 -9.50
CA MET A 525 -3.47 25.58 -9.69
C MET A 525 -3.27 24.41 -8.73
N GLY A 526 -2.01 23.96 -8.55
CA GLY A 526 -1.68 22.91 -7.63
C GLY A 526 -2.06 23.24 -6.18
N ARG A 527 -1.59 24.39 -5.69
CA ARG A 527 -1.90 24.87 -4.33
C ARG A 527 -3.40 25.08 -4.13
N GLY A 528 -4.06 25.81 -5.05
CA GLY A 528 -5.51 26.02 -4.97
C GLY A 528 -6.33 24.74 -5.01
N SER A 529 -5.84 23.71 -5.71
CA SER A 529 -6.48 22.39 -5.72
C SER A 529 -6.30 21.65 -4.41
N LEU A 530 -5.14 21.78 -3.74
CA LEU A 530 -4.93 21.21 -2.41
C LEU A 530 -5.73 21.94 -1.34
N ASP A 531 -5.83 23.27 -1.39
CA ASP A 531 -6.71 24.05 -0.50
C ASP A 531 -8.20 23.66 -0.67
N PHE A 532 -8.60 23.38 -1.91
CA PHE A 532 -9.94 22.85 -2.20
C PHE A 532 -10.14 21.44 -1.60
N ALA A 533 -9.14 20.57 -1.75
CA ALA A 533 -9.17 19.23 -1.18
C ALA A 533 -9.20 19.24 0.35
N GLU A 534 -8.48 20.18 0.99
CA GLU A 534 -8.48 20.35 2.44
C GLU A 534 -9.88 20.68 2.96
N ARG A 535 -10.56 21.65 2.36
CA ARG A 535 -11.94 22.00 2.73
C ARG A 535 -12.95 20.88 2.57
N ARG A 536 -12.64 19.87 1.76
CA ARG A 536 -13.48 18.71 1.48
C ARG A 536 -13.00 17.42 2.18
N HIS A 537 -11.94 17.48 2.98
CA HIS A 537 -11.29 16.32 3.61
C HIS A 537 -10.79 15.28 2.59
N TRP A 538 -10.24 15.74 1.45
CA TRP A 538 -9.72 14.88 0.38
C TRP A 538 -8.18 14.86 0.28
N LEU A 539 -7.46 15.45 1.25
CA LEU A 539 -6.00 15.55 1.20
C LEU A 539 -5.28 14.21 1.12
N ASP A 540 -5.89 13.16 1.68
CA ASP A 540 -5.34 11.80 1.68
C ASP A 540 -5.87 10.95 0.51
N SER A 541 -6.56 11.58 -0.44
CA SER A 541 -7.06 10.91 -1.63
C SER A 541 -5.97 10.70 -2.68
N MET A 542 -6.12 9.65 -3.49
CA MET A 542 -5.27 9.40 -4.66
C MET A 542 -5.22 10.61 -5.60
N GLY A 543 -6.34 11.32 -5.76
CA GLY A 543 -6.40 12.52 -6.60
C GLY A 543 -5.55 13.66 -6.05
N ALA A 544 -5.50 13.87 -4.75
CA ALA A 544 -4.63 14.85 -4.13
C ALA A 544 -3.15 14.52 -4.34
N ALA A 545 -2.79 13.23 -4.31
CA ALA A 545 -1.42 12.80 -4.60
C ALA A 545 -1.00 13.09 -6.04
N PHE A 546 -1.91 13.01 -7.02
CA PHE A 546 -1.63 13.42 -8.39
C PHE A 546 -1.30 14.92 -8.45
N VAL A 547 -2.11 15.76 -7.80
CA VAL A 547 -1.89 17.20 -7.73
C VAL A 547 -0.56 17.54 -7.06
N ARG A 548 -0.24 16.89 -5.92
CA ARG A 548 1.06 17.06 -5.23
C ARG A 548 2.23 16.71 -6.13
N THR A 549 2.11 15.62 -6.89
CA THR A 549 3.16 15.21 -7.85
C THR A 549 3.41 16.27 -8.90
N GLN A 550 2.36 16.90 -9.45
CA GLN A 550 2.51 17.96 -10.44
C GLN A 550 2.99 19.28 -9.80
N LEU A 551 2.55 19.60 -8.60
CA LEU A 551 3.05 20.73 -7.82
C LEU A 551 4.57 20.59 -7.59
N ALA A 552 5.02 19.40 -7.25
CA ALA A 552 6.44 19.11 -7.08
C ALA A 552 7.25 19.32 -8.38
N VAL A 553 6.66 19.03 -9.55
CA VAL A 553 7.29 19.36 -10.83
C VAL A 553 7.45 20.87 -10.98
N ALA A 554 6.41 21.67 -10.71
CA ALA A 554 6.48 23.12 -10.81
C ALA A 554 7.52 23.71 -9.82
N LEU A 555 7.63 23.16 -8.62
CA LEU A 555 8.62 23.54 -7.61
C LEU A 555 10.04 23.14 -8.03
N TYR A 556 10.21 21.95 -8.60
CA TYR A 556 11.48 21.49 -9.16
C TYR A 556 11.98 22.43 -10.27
N GLU A 557 11.10 22.85 -11.17
CA GLU A 557 11.44 23.79 -12.26
C GLU A 557 11.88 25.17 -11.73
N ALA A 558 11.30 25.61 -10.60
CA ALA A 558 11.70 26.80 -9.88
C ALA A 558 12.97 26.63 -9.01
N ASN A 559 13.61 25.46 -9.04
CA ASN A 559 14.76 25.10 -8.19
C ASN A 559 14.46 25.12 -6.68
N ARG A 560 13.18 24.96 -6.27
CA ARG A 560 12.71 24.85 -4.88
C ARG A 560 12.68 23.39 -4.48
N LEU A 561 13.87 22.79 -4.33
CA LEU A 561 14.05 21.34 -4.29
C LEU A 561 13.52 20.69 -3.01
N ASP A 562 13.70 21.34 -1.85
CA ASP A 562 13.23 20.80 -0.56
C ASP A 562 11.71 20.75 -0.50
N GLU A 563 11.03 21.79 -1.02
CA GLU A 563 9.58 21.82 -1.11
C GLU A 563 9.05 20.76 -2.09
N ALA A 564 9.72 20.59 -3.24
CA ALA A 564 9.38 19.56 -4.20
C ALA A 564 9.49 18.16 -3.58
N LEU A 565 10.53 17.93 -2.78
CA LEU A 565 10.76 16.66 -2.09
C LEU A 565 9.66 16.38 -1.07
N ALA A 566 9.30 17.38 -0.26
CA ALA A 566 8.24 17.25 0.74
C ALA A 566 6.89 16.87 0.10
N GLU A 567 6.51 17.53 -1.01
CA GLU A 567 5.26 17.19 -1.72
C GLU A 567 5.31 15.79 -2.34
N LEU A 568 6.48 15.37 -2.86
CA LEU A 568 6.65 14.03 -3.42
C LEU A 568 6.59 12.93 -2.37
N ASP A 569 7.16 13.14 -1.19
CA ASP A 569 7.13 12.14 -0.11
C ASP A 569 5.69 11.89 0.34
N ILE A 570 4.89 12.93 0.54
CA ILE A 570 3.46 12.80 0.85
C ILE A 570 2.72 12.10 -0.30
N ALA A 571 2.95 12.54 -1.55
CA ALA A 571 2.28 11.94 -2.71
C ALA A 571 2.61 10.46 -2.86
N ILE A 572 3.87 10.08 -2.69
CA ILE A 572 4.34 8.69 -2.79
C ILE A 572 3.69 7.82 -1.71
N ASP A 573 3.56 8.30 -0.48
CA ASP A 573 2.91 7.55 0.59
C ASP A 573 1.44 7.29 0.27
N ILE A 574 0.70 8.30 -0.20
CA ILE A 574 -0.70 8.15 -0.63
C ILE A 574 -0.81 7.21 -1.84
N LEU A 575 0.00 7.40 -2.89
CA LEU A 575 -0.05 6.57 -4.10
C LEU A 575 0.27 5.10 -3.82
N ARG A 576 1.13 4.86 -2.86
CA ARG A 576 1.47 3.51 -2.41
C ARG A 576 0.31 2.87 -1.65
N SER A 577 -0.32 3.59 -0.73
CA SER A 577 -1.46 3.11 0.05
C SER A 577 -2.66 2.79 -0.85
N THR A 578 -2.91 3.63 -1.85
CA THR A 578 -4.02 3.49 -2.81
C THR A 578 -3.74 2.55 -3.98
N GLN A 579 -2.54 1.94 -4.04
CA GLN A 579 -2.10 1.02 -5.12
C GLN A 579 -2.10 1.64 -6.52
N ALA A 580 -1.99 2.96 -6.64
CA ALA A 580 -1.92 3.65 -7.94
C ALA A 580 -0.51 3.53 -8.57
N PHE A 581 -0.07 2.31 -8.85
CA PHE A 581 1.32 1.97 -9.16
C PHE A 581 1.89 2.71 -10.39
N GLY A 582 1.05 2.98 -11.41
CA GLY A 582 1.48 3.74 -12.58
C GLY A 582 1.87 5.18 -12.22
N PHE A 583 1.11 5.84 -11.36
CA PHE A 583 1.42 7.19 -10.86
C PHE A 583 2.51 7.16 -9.80
N LEU A 584 2.52 6.14 -8.93
CA LEU A 584 3.60 5.94 -7.96
C LEU A 584 4.96 5.87 -8.63
N GLY A 585 5.09 5.06 -9.70
CA GLY A 585 6.35 4.96 -10.44
C GLY A 585 6.78 6.29 -11.05
N VAL A 586 5.84 7.09 -11.55
CA VAL A 586 6.12 8.44 -12.07
C VAL A 586 6.62 9.37 -10.96
N ALA A 587 5.94 9.42 -9.81
CA ALA A 587 6.34 10.23 -8.67
C ALA A 587 7.74 9.84 -8.14
N VAL A 588 8.05 8.55 -8.07
CA VAL A 588 9.36 8.04 -7.67
C VAL A 588 10.46 8.47 -8.66
N VAL A 589 10.21 8.43 -9.98
CA VAL A 589 11.20 8.93 -10.97
C VAL A 589 11.40 10.44 -10.85
N ILE A 590 10.35 11.21 -10.59
CA ILE A 590 10.47 12.67 -10.37
C ILE A 590 11.29 12.91 -9.10
N ARG A 591 11.05 12.17 -8.02
CA ARG A 591 11.83 12.28 -6.78
C ARG A 591 13.30 11.93 -7.00
N ALA A 592 13.59 10.91 -7.79
CA ALA A 592 14.97 10.61 -8.21
C ALA A 592 15.64 11.81 -8.90
N GLY A 593 14.90 12.53 -9.76
CA GLY A 593 15.37 13.78 -10.41
C GLY A 593 15.65 14.89 -9.38
N VAL A 594 14.79 15.07 -8.38
CA VAL A 594 15.00 16.03 -7.28
C VAL A 594 16.23 15.65 -6.45
N HIS A 595 16.36 14.37 -6.08
CA HIS A 595 17.55 13.88 -5.36
C HIS A 595 18.84 14.04 -6.18
N TRP A 596 18.78 13.81 -7.50
CA TRP A 596 19.91 14.08 -8.38
C TRP A 596 20.31 15.54 -8.34
N ALA A 597 19.35 16.45 -8.39
CA ALA A 597 19.60 17.89 -8.31
C ALA A 597 20.18 18.34 -6.97
N LEU A 598 19.84 17.66 -5.87
CA LEU A 598 20.41 17.85 -4.54
C LEU A 598 21.78 17.17 -4.33
N GLY A 599 22.24 16.36 -5.30
CA GLY A 599 23.49 15.61 -5.21
C GLY A 599 23.40 14.32 -4.37
N ASN A 600 22.21 13.88 -3.98
CA ASN A 600 21.94 12.71 -3.14
C ASN A 600 21.98 11.40 -3.95
N GLN A 601 23.16 11.01 -4.44
CA GLN A 601 23.33 9.87 -5.36
C GLN A 601 22.72 8.55 -4.87
N ASP A 602 22.72 8.32 -3.57
CA ASP A 602 22.18 7.11 -2.95
C ASP A 602 20.68 6.99 -3.08
N ARG A 603 20.02 8.10 -2.79
CA ARG A 603 18.56 8.19 -2.94
C ARG A 603 18.14 8.06 -4.40
N VAL A 604 18.91 8.65 -5.31
CA VAL A 604 18.70 8.49 -6.75
C VAL A 604 18.70 7.01 -7.14
N GLN A 605 19.73 6.26 -6.71
CA GLN A 605 19.85 4.86 -7.07
C GLN A 605 18.69 4.01 -6.51
N LEU A 606 18.33 4.24 -5.25
CA LEU A 606 17.21 3.54 -4.60
C LEU A 606 15.88 3.82 -5.32
N ASP A 607 15.61 5.07 -5.68
CA ASP A 607 14.39 5.44 -6.38
C ASP A 607 14.35 4.86 -7.81
N LEU A 608 15.46 4.88 -8.54
CA LEU A 608 15.53 4.29 -9.88
C LEU A 608 15.34 2.76 -9.86
N GLU A 609 15.88 2.07 -8.86
CA GLU A 609 15.67 0.64 -8.65
C GLU A 609 14.20 0.34 -8.28
N TRP A 610 13.61 1.19 -7.43
CA TRP A 610 12.21 1.05 -7.08
C TRP A 610 11.29 1.31 -8.28
N ALA A 611 11.54 2.33 -9.06
CA ALA A 611 10.81 2.60 -10.30
C ALA A 611 10.88 1.45 -11.30
N GLU A 612 12.05 0.78 -11.43
CA GLU A 612 12.20 -0.41 -12.28
C GLU A 612 11.35 -1.56 -11.76
N ARG A 613 11.38 -1.84 -10.46
CA ARG A 613 10.54 -2.88 -9.86
C ARG A 613 9.05 -2.63 -10.09
N ILE A 614 8.61 -1.36 -9.98
CA ILE A 614 7.22 -0.99 -10.29
C ILE A 614 6.92 -1.25 -11.77
N ALA A 615 7.81 -0.80 -12.67
CA ALA A 615 7.62 -0.96 -14.11
C ALA A 615 7.54 -2.44 -14.52
N ASP A 616 8.39 -3.30 -13.94
CA ASP A 616 8.41 -4.74 -14.20
C ASP A 616 7.19 -5.46 -13.62
N SER A 617 6.80 -5.12 -12.37
CA SER A 617 5.74 -5.82 -11.66
C SER A 617 4.35 -5.51 -12.23
N TYR A 618 4.15 -4.30 -12.73
CA TYR A 618 2.85 -3.81 -13.20
C TYR A 618 2.82 -3.48 -14.70
N LEU A 619 3.89 -3.82 -15.43
CA LEU A 619 4.02 -3.60 -16.88
C LEU A 619 3.76 -2.14 -17.30
N VAL A 620 4.22 -1.17 -16.51
CA VAL A 620 3.99 0.25 -16.76
C VAL A 620 5.16 0.85 -17.55
N GLU A 621 5.12 0.73 -18.87
CA GLU A 621 6.19 1.21 -19.77
C GLU A 621 6.48 2.70 -19.62
N ARG A 622 5.47 3.52 -19.35
CA ARG A 622 5.62 4.94 -19.09
C ARG A 622 6.65 5.25 -17.99
N VAL A 623 6.67 4.44 -16.92
CA VAL A 623 7.65 4.61 -15.83
C VAL A 623 9.05 4.27 -16.31
N ARG A 624 9.20 3.20 -17.09
CA ARG A 624 10.47 2.78 -17.66
C ARG A 624 11.04 3.83 -18.63
N ILE A 625 10.20 4.38 -19.48
CA ILE A 625 10.59 5.46 -20.41
C ILE A 625 11.10 6.67 -19.64
N ARG A 626 10.34 7.17 -18.65
CA ARG A 626 10.76 8.32 -17.82
C ARG A 626 12.07 8.05 -17.09
N LYS A 627 12.24 6.86 -16.52
CA LYS A 627 13.49 6.45 -15.87
C LYS A 627 14.67 6.49 -16.84
N LEU A 628 14.53 5.91 -18.03
CA LEU A 628 15.59 5.88 -19.04
C LEU A 628 15.96 7.30 -19.53
N LEU A 629 14.97 8.18 -19.70
CA LEU A 629 15.22 9.58 -20.05
C LEU A 629 15.99 10.32 -18.96
N LEU A 630 15.66 10.11 -17.69
CA LEU A 630 16.41 10.67 -16.56
C LEU A 630 17.84 10.11 -16.52
N GLN A 631 18.02 8.81 -16.71
CA GLN A 631 19.34 8.17 -16.75
C GLN A 631 20.19 8.68 -17.93
N ALA A 632 19.57 8.95 -19.08
CA ALA A 632 20.27 9.53 -20.23
C ALA A 632 20.74 10.97 -19.90
N ARG A 633 19.91 11.81 -19.27
CA ARG A 633 20.32 13.15 -18.80
C ARG A 633 21.45 13.08 -17.78
N MET A 634 21.38 12.18 -16.82
CA MET A 634 22.43 11.98 -15.82
C MET A 634 23.75 11.52 -16.45
N ALA A 635 23.68 10.60 -17.41
CA ALA A 635 24.87 10.12 -18.14
C ALA A 635 25.56 11.23 -18.93
N LEU A 636 24.78 12.11 -19.59
CA LEU A 636 25.34 13.27 -20.31
C LEU A 636 25.97 14.27 -19.35
N ALA A 637 25.30 14.57 -18.23
CA ALA A 637 25.85 15.47 -17.21
C ALA A 637 27.14 14.93 -16.58
N ALA A 638 27.32 13.61 -16.52
CA ALA A 638 28.53 12.95 -16.05
C ALA A 638 29.63 12.77 -17.14
N GLY A 639 29.40 13.24 -18.38
CA GLY A 639 30.35 13.11 -19.48
C GLY A 639 30.41 11.69 -20.10
N HIS A 640 29.33 10.94 -20.04
CA HIS A 640 29.25 9.57 -20.56
C HIS A 640 28.24 9.43 -21.73
N PRO A 641 28.49 9.98 -22.92
CA PRO A 641 27.53 9.98 -24.04
C PRO A 641 27.19 8.57 -24.54
N ALA A 642 28.10 7.60 -24.46
CA ALA A 642 27.81 6.22 -24.85
C ALA A 642 26.72 5.57 -24.02
N TYR A 643 26.65 5.81 -22.72
CA TYR A 643 25.54 5.33 -21.88
C TYR A 643 24.22 6.05 -22.20
N ALA A 644 24.27 7.36 -22.42
CA ALA A 644 23.10 8.12 -22.81
C ALA A 644 22.51 7.60 -24.12
N ARG A 645 23.36 7.32 -25.15
CA ARG A 645 22.91 6.74 -26.41
C ARG A 645 22.18 5.41 -26.19
N ARG A 646 22.74 4.52 -25.38
CA ARG A 646 22.11 3.23 -25.06
C ARG A 646 20.73 3.41 -24.40
N TYR A 647 20.58 4.34 -23.46
CA TYR A 647 19.29 4.61 -22.81
C TYR A 647 18.27 5.18 -23.80
N LEU A 648 18.69 6.08 -24.71
CA LEU A 648 17.80 6.63 -25.75
C LEU A 648 17.39 5.55 -26.78
N GLU A 649 18.26 4.62 -27.13
CA GLU A 649 17.94 3.48 -27.99
C GLU A 649 16.88 2.58 -27.34
N GLN A 650 17.03 2.28 -26.05
CA GLN A 650 16.03 1.54 -25.29
C GLN A 650 14.67 2.29 -25.24
N CYS A 651 14.68 3.62 -25.06
CA CYS A 651 13.47 4.43 -25.15
C CYS A 651 12.80 4.33 -26.52
N ARG A 652 13.59 4.42 -27.62
CA ARG A 652 13.06 4.29 -28.99
C ARG A 652 12.42 2.91 -29.21
N THR A 653 13.07 1.85 -28.74
CA THR A 653 12.51 0.50 -28.82
C THR A 653 11.18 0.36 -28.08
N LEU A 654 11.05 0.96 -26.88
CA LEU A 654 9.81 0.95 -26.10
C LEU A 654 8.70 1.82 -26.70
N LEU A 655 9.05 2.96 -27.30
CA LEU A 655 8.08 3.85 -27.96
C LEU A 655 7.64 3.30 -29.33
N GLY A 656 8.42 2.41 -29.95
CA GLY A 656 8.14 1.83 -31.27
C GLY A 656 8.29 2.83 -32.43
N GLU A 657 7.98 2.36 -33.65
CA GLU A 657 7.87 3.22 -34.85
C GLU A 657 6.46 3.81 -34.96
N VAL A 658 6.06 4.62 -33.96
CA VAL A 658 4.75 5.27 -33.93
C VAL A 658 4.87 6.70 -34.50
N ASP A 659 3.87 7.12 -35.28
CA ASP A 659 3.77 8.50 -35.75
C ASP A 659 3.81 9.47 -34.56
N PRO A 660 4.76 10.42 -34.49
CA PRO A 660 4.86 11.37 -33.38
C PRO A 660 3.58 12.17 -33.10
N ALA A 661 2.74 12.36 -34.11
CA ALA A 661 1.46 13.08 -33.99
C ALA A 661 0.38 12.25 -33.29
N ARG A 662 0.65 10.96 -33.07
CA ARG A 662 -0.32 9.98 -32.56
C ARG A 662 0.11 9.33 -31.25
N LEU A 663 1.18 9.82 -30.62
CA LEU A 663 1.68 9.31 -29.35
C LEU A 663 0.81 9.76 -28.17
N PRO A 664 0.47 8.89 -27.24
CA PRO A 664 -0.35 9.24 -26.07
C PRO A 664 0.39 10.10 -25.05
N TRP A 665 1.72 10.13 -25.13
CA TRP A 665 2.58 11.00 -24.30
C TRP A 665 3.59 11.73 -25.19
N PRO A 666 3.14 12.72 -25.97
CA PRO A 666 4.01 13.45 -26.88
C PRO A 666 5.16 14.13 -26.14
N GLU A 667 4.97 14.47 -24.87
CA GLU A 667 5.99 15.02 -23.99
C GLU A 667 7.19 14.08 -23.81
N HIS A 668 7.02 12.76 -23.76
CA HIS A 668 8.13 11.81 -23.64
C HIS A 668 8.93 11.71 -24.94
N TYR A 669 8.23 11.70 -26.06
CA TYR A 669 8.88 11.71 -27.37
C TYR A 669 9.64 13.01 -27.62
N GLU A 670 9.07 14.13 -27.24
CA GLU A 670 9.74 15.41 -27.32
C GLU A 670 10.97 15.47 -26.41
N GLN A 671 10.86 14.97 -25.16
CA GLN A 671 12.02 14.86 -24.27
C GLN A 671 13.10 13.93 -24.84
N LEU A 672 12.71 12.82 -25.48
CA LEU A 672 13.65 11.94 -26.17
C LEU A 672 14.44 12.72 -27.25
N ARG A 673 13.77 13.59 -28.04
CA ARG A 673 14.41 14.43 -29.04
C ARG A 673 15.31 15.49 -28.42
N VAL A 674 14.84 16.19 -27.39
CA VAL A 674 15.63 17.20 -26.66
C VAL A 674 16.90 16.61 -26.06
N ILE A 675 16.81 15.40 -25.47
CA ILE A 675 17.98 14.69 -24.94
C ILE A 675 18.85 14.17 -26.09
N GLY A 676 18.29 13.88 -27.27
CA GLY A 676 19.01 13.58 -28.48
C GLY A 676 19.88 14.74 -28.93
N VAL A 677 19.36 15.98 -28.92
CA VAL A 677 20.13 17.19 -29.17
C VAL A 677 21.29 17.36 -28.18
N ARG A 678 21.03 17.12 -26.88
CA ARG A 678 22.11 17.11 -25.85
C ARG A 678 23.18 16.07 -26.15
N LEU A 679 22.81 14.89 -26.63
CA LEU A 679 23.75 13.82 -26.98
C LEU A 679 24.63 14.29 -28.15
N GLN A 680 24.07 14.87 -29.21
CA GLN A 680 24.82 15.36 -30.34
C GLN A 680 25.80 16.47 -29.95
N LEU A 681 25.38 17.39 -29.04
CA LEU A 681 26.27 18.39 -28.48
C LEU A 681 27.45 17.76 -27.73
N ALA A 682 27.18 16.72 -26.89
CA ALA A 682 28.23 16.02 -26.16
C ALA A 682 29.20 15.24 -27.06
N GLU A 683 28.75 14.86 -28.25
CA GLU A 683 29.55 14.17 -29.28
C GLU A 683 30.25 15.13 -30.26
N GLY A 684 29.99 16.41 -30.14
CA GLY A 684 30.59 17.41 -31.01
C GLY A 684 29.94 17.54 -32.39
N ASN A 685 28.75 16.94 -32.57
CA ASN A 685 27.98 17.07 -33.81
C ASN A 685 27.07 18.32 -33.75
N TRP A 686 27.70 19.50 -33.90
CA TRP A 686 27.03 20.81 -33.73
C TRP A 686 25.98 21.07 -34.83
N SER A 687 26.26 20.71 -36.07
CA SER A 687 25.29 20.90 -37.17
C SER A 687 24.06 20.02 -37.01
N GLY A 688 24.26 18.71 -36.74
CA GLY A 688 23.12 17.83 -36.49
C GLY A 688 22.30 18.24 -35.28
N ALA A 689 22.98 18.78 -34.24
CA ALA A 689 22.27 19.33 -33.07
C ALA A 689 21.37 20.53 -33.43
N LEU A 690 21.81 21.42 -34.37
CA LEU A 690 20.99 22.53 -34.83
C LEU A 690 19.77 22.07 -35.64
N ASP A 691 19.95 21.10 -36.53
CA ASP A 691 18.86 20.56 -37.36
C ASP A 691 17.78 19.90 -36.47
N ASP A 692 18.20 19.07 -35.53
CA ASP A 692 17.27 18.43 -34.58
C ASP A 692 16.62 19.46 -33.64
N ALA A 693 17.36 20.45 -33.15
CA ALA A 693 16.83 21.54 -32.34
C ALA A 693 15.76 22.34 -33.11
N GLN A 694 16.00 22.68 -34.38
CA GLN A 694 15.02 23.37 -35.18
C GLN A 694 13.72 22.57 -35.33
N ALA A 695 13.82 21.28 -35.61
CA ALA A 695 12.64 20.41 -35.71
C ALA A 695 11.85 20.30 -34.42
N VAL A 696 12.52 20.33 -33.24
CA VAL A 696 11.83 20.40 -31.93
C VAL A 696 11.15 21.76 -31.75
N LEU A 697 11.81 22.87 -32.09
CA LEU A 697 11.28 24.22 -31.98
C LEU A 697 10.04 24.43 -32.86
N ASP A 698 10.06 23.92 -34.09
CA ASP A 698 8.92 23.98 -35.00
C ASP A 698 7.70 23.23 -34.44
N SER A 699 7.91 21.99 -33.97
CA SER A 699 6.86 21.17 -33.33
C SER A 699 6.31 21.83 -32.06
N ALA A 700 7.18 22.31 -31.18
CA ALA A 700 6.79 22.95 -29.93
C ALA A 700 6.03 24.27 -30.16
N THR A 701 6.41 25.04 -31.21
CA THR A 701 5.72 26.27 -31.59
C THR A 701 4.32 25.97 -32.12
N GLN A 702 4.18 25.00 -33.04
CA GLN A 702 2.89 24.60 -33.59
C GLN A 702 1.90 24.13 -32.54
N THR A 703 2.40 23.47 -31.48
CA THR A 703 1.58 22.87 -30.43
C THR A 703 1.47 23.72 -29.15
N GLY A 704 2.14 24.90 -29.12
CA GLY A 704 2.12 25.81 -27.96
C GLY A 704 2.86 25.27 -26.71
N ARG A 705 3.83 24.36 -26.88
CA ARG A 705 4.61 23.76 -25.78
C ARG A 705 5.86 24.59 -25.49
N HIS A 706 5.68 25.73 -24.84
CA HIS A 706 6.77 26.69 -24.61
C HIS A 706 7.83 26.19 -23.64
N TYR A 707 7.51 25.23 -22.74
CA TYR A 707 8.52 24.63 -21.84
C TYR A 707 9.69 24.01 -22.63
N SER A 708 9.39 23.16 -23.61
CA SER A 708 10.42 22.50 -24.42
C SER A 708 11.19 23.49 -25.32
N ARG A 709 10.55 24.62 -25.69
CA ARG A 709 11.23 25.69 -26.43
C ARG A 709 12.38 26.31 -25.64
N VAL A 710 12.18 26.57 -24.33
CA VAL A 710 13.21 27.16 -23.46
C VAL A 710 14.48 26.32 -23.45
N GLU A 711 14.36 25.01 -23.16
CA GLU A 711 15.50 24.09 -23.11
C GLU A 711 16.17 23.99 -24.51
N THR A 712 15.36 23.86 -25.55
CA THR A 712 15.88 23.69 -26.91
C THR A 712 16.60 24.95 -27.43
N LEU A 713 16.09 26.14 -27.12
CA LEU A 713 16.75 27.41 -27.44
C LEU A 713 18.10 27.56 -26.71
N ALA A 714 18.18 27.14 -25.44
CA ALA A 714 19.44 27.14 -24.71
C ALA A 714 20.46 26.16 -25.31
N LEU A 715 20.02 24.98 -25.77
CA LEU A 715 20.87 24.01 -26.48
C LEU A 715 21.33 24.54 -27.83
N ARG A 716 20.42 25.20 -28.55
CA ARG A 716 20.74 25.87 -29.84
C ARG A 716 21.80 26.94 -29.64
N ALA A 717 21.69 27.74 -28.58
CA ALA A 717 22.68 28.77 -28.27
C ALA A 717 24.07 28.15 -28.03
N GLU A 718 24.16 27.02 -27.26
CA GLU A 718 25.43 26.31 -27.05
C GLU A 718 26.03 25.80 -28.36
N ALA A 719 25.20 25.22 -29.26
CA ALA A 719 25.63 24.74 -30.58
C ALA A 719 26.17 25.86 -31.44
N LEU A 720 25.48 27.02 -31.51
CA LEU A 720 25.88 28.18 -32.28
C LEU A 720 27.19 28.79 -31.79
N LEU A 721 27.38 28.85 -30.45
CA LEU A 721 28.66 29.25 -29.85
C LEU A 721 29.81 28.31 -30.21
N ALA A 722 29.51 27.03 -30.38
CA ALA A 722 30.53 26.06 -30.81
C ALA A 722 30.91 26.20 -32.26
N LEU A 723 30.03 26.76 -33.08
CA LEU A 723 30.24 27.06 -34.51
C LEU A 723 30.70 28.51 -34.76
N ASP A 724 31.08 29.24 -33.70
CA ASP A 724 31.57 30.62 -33.74
C ASP A 724 30.55 31.63 -34.28
N ASP A 725 29.25 31.41 -33.97
CA ASP A 725 28.15 32.36 -34.28
C ASP A 725 27.54 32.92 -32.97
N PRO A 726 28.22 33.85 -32.30
CA PRO A 726 27.72 34.40 -31.03
C PRO A 726 26.51 35.34 -31.20
N ALA A 727 26.27 35.90 -32.37
CA ALA A 727 25.15 36.80 -32.61
C ALA A 727 23.84 36.04 -32.59
N THR A 728 23.69 34.98 -33.37
CA THR A 728 22.50 34.13 -33.40
C THR A 728 22.34 33.35 -32.08
N ALA A 729 23.45 32.98 -31.42
CA ALA A 729 23.42 32.37 -30.10
C ALA A 729 22.80 33.30 -29.05
N THR A 730 23.14 34.58 -29.10
CA THR A 730 22.58 35.63 -28.24
C THR A 730 21.07 35.83 -28.47
N GLU A 731 20.62 35.80 -29.72
CA GLU A 731 19.20 35.86 -30.05
C GLU A 731 18.44 34.67 -29.47
N ALA A 732 18.95 33.45 -29.69
CA ALA A 732 18.34 32.23 -29.15
C ALA A 732 18.25 32.24 -27.61
N LEU A 733 19.32 32.67 -26.92
CA LEU A 733 19.30 32.78 -25.45
C LEU A 733 18.35 33.88 -24.98
N THR A 734 18.27 35.00 -25.70
CA THR A 734 17.32 36.08 -25.37
C THR A 734 15.88 35.63 -25.45
N GLU A 735 15.54 34.89 -26.51
CA GLU A 735 14.21 34.29 -26.65
C GLU A 735 13.93 33.26 -25.51
N ALA A 736 14.89 32.41 -25.18
CA ALA A 736 14.76 31.46 -24.06
C ALA A 736 14.49 32.18 -22.74
N LEU A 737 15.25 33.21 -22.43
CA LEU A 737 15.11 34.02 -21.22
C LEU A 737 13.80 34.83 -21.19
N ALA A 738 13.31 35.31 -22.32
CA ALA A 738 12.04 36.03 -22.42
C ALA A 738 10.85 35.13 -21.98
N ILE A 739 10.92 33.84 -22.28
CA ILE A 739 9.91 32.85 -21.83
C ILE A 739 10.16 32.45 -20.38
N ALA A 740 11.41 32.19 -20.00
CA ALA A 740 11.77 31.60 -18.74
C ALA A 740 11.71 32.56 -17.53
N ALA A 741 12.07 33.85 -17.73
CA ALA A 741 12.27 34.81 -16.64
C ALA A 741 10.95 35.14 -15.90
N PRO A 742 9.82 35.42 -16.55
CA PRO A 742 8.55 35.67 -15.90
C PRO A 742 8.08 34.46 -15.06
N GLU A 743 8.41 33.27 -15.51
CA GLU A 743 7.96 32.00 -14.96
C GLU A 743 8.99 31.37 -14.01
N GLN A 744 10.15 31.97 -13.81
CA GLN A 744 11.24 31.46 -12.99
C GLN A 744 11.58 29.98 -13.35
N LEU A 745 11.75 29.70 -14.64
CA LEU A 745 12.15 28.39 -15.13
C LEU A 745 13.67 28.23 -15.08
N TRP A 746 14.18 27.51 -14.09
CA TRP A 746 15.61 27.32 -13.87
C TRP A 746 16.16 26.07 -14.57
N ARG A 747 15.47 24.95 -14.45
CA ARG A 747 15.97 23.63 -14.85
C ARG A 747 16.32 23.49 -16.34
N PRO A 748 15.63 24.14 -17.27
CA PRO A 748 16.01 24.08 -18.67
C PRO A 748 17.46 24.53 -18.98
N PHE A 749 18.07 25.36 -18.12
CA PHE A 749 19.43 25.89 -18.34
C PHE A 749 20.54 25.03 -17.69
N PHE A 750 20.19 24.01 -16.91
CA PHE A 750 21.20 23.20 -16.26
C PHE A 750 21.78 22.14 -17.20
N HIS A 751 23.10 21.90 -17.10
CA HIS A 751 23.82 20.89 -17.87
C HIS A 751 23.67 21.04 -19.40
N ILE A 752 23.55 22.27 -19.89
CA ILE A 752 23.49 22.56 -21.32
C ILE A 752 24.86 22.37 -21.97
N GLY A 753 25.85 23.08 -21.51
CA GLY A 753 27.23 23.02 -22.01
C GLY A 753 28.11 24.07 -21.35
N PRO A 754 29.44 24.01 -21.64
CA PRO A 754 30.44 24.86 -20.97
C PRO A 754 30.46 26.32 -21.48
N ARG A 755 29.84 26.62 -22.64
CA ARG A 755 29.86 27.94 -23.28
C ARG A 755 28.70 28.83 -22.81
N LEU A 756 27.56 28.24 -22.54
CA LEU A 756 26.36 28.95 -22.10
C LEU A 756 26.57 29.88 -20.90
N PRO A 757 27.33 29.50 -19.83
CA PRO A 757 27.58 30.39 -18.69
C PRO A 757 28.28 31.72 -19.07
N ARG A 758 29.16 31.72 -20.06
CA ARG A 758 29.82 32.94 -20.55
C ARG A 758 28.80 33.88 -21.22
N LEU A 759 27.94 33.33 -22.07
CA LEU A 759 26.90 34.11 -22.73
C LEU A 759 25.88 34.69 -21.72
N LEU A 760 25.59 33.96 -20.65
CA LEU A 760 24.76 34.43 -19.52
C LEU A 760 25.46 35.56 -18.75
N GLN A 761 26.81 35.52 -18.59
CA GLN A 761 27.57 36.62 -17.96
C GLN A 761 27.45 37.94 -18.76
N ASP A 762 27.54 37.88 -20.09
CA ASP A 762 27.41 39.04 -20.95
C ASP A 762 26.01 39.70 -20.83
N ARG A 763 24.99 38.86 -20.47
CA ARG A 763 23.60 39.30 -20.22
C ARG A 763 23.29 39.67 -18.77
N ALA A 764 24.18 39.44 -17.85
CA ALA A 764 23.97 39.79 -16.43
C ALA A 764 23.79 41.28 -16.19
N ALA A 765 24.31 42.13 -17.08
CA ALA A 765 24.14 43.60 -17.08
C ALA A 765 22.68 44.03 -17.31
N ASP A 766 21.82 43.18 -17.90
CA ASP A 766 20.41 43.50 -18.21
C ASP A 766 19.51 43.47 -16.95
N GLY A 767 20.07 43.13 -15.76
CA GLY A 767 19.36 43.22 -14.48
C GLY A 767 18.36 42.07 -14.21
N CYS A 768 18.26 41.06 -15.07
CA CYS A 768 17.33 39.92 -14.92
C CYS A 768 17.70 39.08 -13.70
N GLU A 769 16.77 38.93 -12.79
CA GLU A 769 16.95 38.12 -11.54
C GLU A 769 17.26 36.66 -11.85
N LEU A 770 16.54 36.05 -12.80
CA LEU A 770 16.79 34.68 -13.26
C LEU A 770 18.22 34.51 -13.75
N THR A 771 18.72 35.45 -14.61
CA THR A 771 20.07 35.37 -15.16
C THR A 771 21.13 35.42 -14.05
N ARG A 772 20.97 36.32 -13.07
CA ARG A 772 21.88 36.40 -11.90
C ARG A 772 21.85 35.11 -11.06
N GLY A 773 20.66 34.58 -10.81
CA GLY A 773 20.50 33.36 -10.07
C GLY A 773 21.13 32.16 -10.80
N LEU A 774 20.88 32.01 -12.10
CA LEU A 774 21.49 30.98 -12.93
C LEU A 774 23.02 31.05 -12.94
N LEU A 775 23.60 32.23 -13.00
CA LEU A 775 25.06 32.40 -12.93
C LEU A 775 25.61 31.93 -11.59
N GLY A 776 24.93 32.24 -10.48
CA GLY A 776 25.29 31.75 -9.16
C GLY A 776 25.22 30.23 -9.04
N ALA A 777 24.17 29.64 -9.63
CA ALA A 777 23.94 28.19 -9.58
C ALA A 777 24.84 27.41 -10.56
N LEU A 778 25.21 28.01 -11.69
CA LEU A 778 26.09 27.41 -12.70
C LEU A 778 27.57 27.74 -12.48
N ALA A 779 27.91 28.67 -11.59
CA ALA A 779 29.29 28.95 -11.20
C ALA A 779 29.93 27.62 -10.72
N PRO A 780 31.18 27.30 -11.17
CA PRO A 780 31.87 26.15 -10.68
C PRO A 780 31.98 26.35 -9.15
N GLN A 781 31.25 25.54 -8.39
CA GLN A 781 31.47 25.44 -6.96
C GLN A 781 32.94 25.06 -6.82
N SER A 782 33.76 25.98 -6.38
CA SER A 782 35.14 25.73 -5.99
C SER A 782 35.09 24.81 -4.77
N ARG A 783 35.01 23.51 -5.02
CA ARG A 783 35.22 22.51 -3.99
C ARG A 783 36.66 22.71 -3.55
N ALA A 784 36.81 23.21 -2.34
CA ALA A 784 38.11 23.24 -1.68
C ALA A 784 38.72 21.83 -1.76
N PRO A 785 40.02 21.70 -2.09
CA PRO A 785 40.68 20.41 -2.15
C PRO A 785 41.15 20.03 -0.73
N ASP A 786 40.23 19.85 0.22
CA ASP A 786 40.54 19.37 1.56
C ASP A 786 39.38 18.51 2.08
N ASP A 787 39.25 17.33 1.49
CA ASP A 787 38.51 16.25 2.13
C ASP A 787 39.37 14.99 2.11
N ALA A 788 39.73 14.54 3.30
CA ALA A 788 40.44 13.30 3.51
C ALA A 788 39.72 12.11 2.85
N PRO A 789 40.45 11.08 2.37
CA PRO A 789 39.85 9.91 1.72
C PRO A 789 38.78 9.17 2.54
N ALA A 790 38.72 9.45 3.85
CA ALA A 790 37.79 8.86 4.80
C ALA A 790 36.31 9.25 4.56
N ASP A 791 36.04 10.47 4.07
CA ASP A 791 34.65 10.98 3.86
C ASP A 791 34.05 10.62 2.50
N ARG A 792 34.80 9.94 1.64
CA ARG A 792 34.37 9.59 0.28
C ARG A 792 33.72 8.24 0.12
N LEU A 793 33.70 7.42 1.20
CA LEU A 793 33.06 6.10 1.14
C LEU A 793 31.60 6.18 1.51
N HIS A 794 30.80 5.75 0.58
CA HIS A 794 29.38 5.56 0.71
C HIS A 794 29.02 4.55 1.82
N ILE A 795 27.85 4.71 2.49
CA ILE A 795 27.37 3.78 3.53
C ILE A 795 27.41 2.32 3.02
N ARG A 796 26.96 2.06 1.78
CA ARG A 796 27.01 0.73 1.17
C ARG A 796 28.42 0.26 0.87
N GLU A 797 29.30 1.15 0.42
CA GLU A 797 30.72 0.82 0.22
C GLU A 797 31.41 0.49 1.55
N ARG A 798 31.04 1.19 2.63
CA ARG A 798 31.52 0.90 3.98
C ARG A 798 31.02 -0.45 4.47
N GLN A 799 29.72 -0.76 4.33
CA GLN A 799 29.15 -2.07 4.67
C GLN A 799 29.80 -3.21 3.87
N ILE A 800 29.99 -3.02 2.57
CA ILE A 800 30.67 -4.01 1.73
C ILE A 800 32.13 -4.16 2.15
N LEU A 801 32.81 -3.05 2.50
CA LEU A 801 34.19 -3.05 2.97
C LEU A 801 34.36 -3.79 4.31
N GLU A 802 33.42 -3.60 5.24
CA GLU A 802 33.39 -4.32 6.53
C GLU A 802 33.20 -5.83 6.32
N LEU A 803 32.25 -6.23 5.48
CA LEU A 803 32.02 -7.64 5.13
C LEU A 803 33.17 -8.23 4.31
N LEU A 804 33.82 -7.41 3.48
CA LEU A 804 35.03 -7.78 2.76
C LEU A 804 36.19 -8.06 3.73
N ALA A 805 36.35 -7.22 4.75
CA ALA A 805 37.31 -7.37 5.81
C ALA A 805 37.05 -8.58 6.70
N ALA A 806 35.77 -8.93 6.90
CA ALA A 806 35.33 -10.15 7.56
C ALA A 806 35.54 -11.43 6.72
N GLY A 807 36.09 -11.32 5.52
CA GLY A 807 36.45 -12.45 4.67
C GLY A 807 35.37 -13.02 3.75
N LEU A 808 34.15 -12.45 3.76
CA LEU A 808 33.03 -12.97 2.99
C LEU A 808 33.24 -12.86 1.48
N GLN A 809 32.80 -13.88 0.72
CA GLN A 809 32.81 -13.89 -0.73
C GLN A 809 31.74 -12.96 -1.31
N ASN A 810 31.86 -12.52 -2.57
CA ASN A 810 30.89 -11.60 -3.19
C ASN A 810 29.45 -12.11 -3.16
N ARG A 811 29.25 -13.40 -3.31
CA ARG A 811 27.95 -14.06 -3.21
C ARG A 811 27.38 -13.98 -1.79
N GLU A 812 28.20 -14.14 -0.78
CA GLU A 812 27.82 -14.06 0.63
C GLU A 812 27.54 -12.62 1.06
N ILE A 813 28.35 -11.66 0.57
CA ILE A 813 28.11 -10.22 0.73
C ILE A 813 26.79 -9.84 0.09
N GLY A 814 26.54 -10.34 -1.13
CA GLY A 814 25.28 -10.15 -1.83
C GLY A 814 24.09 -10.67 -1.04
N ALA A 815 24.17 -11.90 -0.55
CA ALA A 815 23.13 -12.49 0.29
C ALA A 815 22.87 -11.68 1.56
N ARG A 816 23.92 -11.20 2.22
CA ARG A 816 23.83 -10.46 3.49
C ARG A 816 23.34 -9.02 3.33
N LEU A 817 23.61 -8.39 2.20
CA LEU A 817 23.19 -7.03 1.88
C LEU A 817 21.99 -6.97 0.93
N PHE A 818 21.42 -8.14 0.57
CA PHE A 818 20.30 -8.28 -0.39
C PHE A 818 20.63 -7.67 -1.76
N LEU A 819 21.87 -7.88 -2.23
CA LEU A 819 22.35 -7.43 -3.53
C LEU A 819 22.66 -8.63 -4.44
N SER A 820 22.55 -8.46 -5.76
CA SER A 820 23.08 -9.46 -6.68
C SER A 820 24.61 -9.50 -6.62
N GLU A 821 25.22 -10.65 -6.92
CA GLU A 821 26.69 -10.78 -6.97
C GLU A 821 27.32 -9.77 -7.95
N GLU A 822 26.64 -9.47 -9.05
CA GLU A 822 27.07 -8.47 -10.03
C GLU A 822 27.03 -7.04 -9.46
N THR A 823 26.03 -6.74 -8.65
CA THR A 823 25.92 -5.46 -7.95
C THR A 823 27.05 -5.29 -6.93
N VAL A 824 27.39 -6.35 -6.20
CA VAL A 824 28.54 -6.36 -5.28
C VAL A 824 29.85 -6.16 -6.02
N LYS A 825 30.05 -6.83 -7.18
CA LYS A 825 31.24 -6.62 -8.02
C LYS A 825 31.34 -5.19 -8.51
N TRP A 826 30.24 -4.56 -8.86
CA TRP A 826 30.19 -3.16 -9.27
C TRP A 826 30.62 -2.21 -8.12
N TYR A 827 30.08 -2.42 -6.91
CA TYR A 827 30.50 -1.65 -5.72
C TYR A 827 31.97 -1.86 -5.39
N LEU A 828 32.48 -3.08 -5.48
CA LEU A 828 33.89 -3.38 -5.26
C LEU A 828 34.81 -2.69 -6.27
N LYS A 829 34.43 -2.64 -7.55
CA LYS A 829 35.17 -1.92 -8.58
C LYS A 829 35.24 -0.43 -8.29
N ARG A 830 34.16 0.15 -7.80
CA ARG A 830 34.07 1.56 -7.39
C ARG A 830 34.87 1.81 -6.11
N LEU A 831 34.73 0.95 -5.12
CA LEU A 831 35.49 0.98 -3.88
C LEU A 831 37.01 0.92 -4.12
N TYR A 832 37.47 0.01 -4.99
CA TYR A 832 38.89 -0.10 -5.33
C TYR A 832 39.41 1.16 -6.02
N ARG A 833 38.61 1.77 -6.88
CA ARG A 833 38.94 3.05 -7.50
C ARG A 833 39.03 4.18 -6.48
N ASN A 834 38.07 4.25 -5.55
CA ASN A 834 38.03 5.29 -4.50
C ASN A 834 39.19 5.17 -3.51
N LEU A 835 39.62 3.93 -3.22
CA LEU A 835 40.76 3.66 -2.37
C LEU A 835 42.14 3.70 -3.11
N GLY A 836 42.11 3.86 -4.44
CA GLY A 836 43.32 3.86 -5.27
C GLY A 836 44.02 2.51 -5.37
N VAL A 837 43.29 1.41 -5.22
CA VAL A 837 43.81 0.03 -5.20
C VAL A 837 43.21 -0.83 -6.32
N ARG A 838 43.85 -1.97 -6.62
CA ARG A 838 43.35 -2.87 -7.69
C ARG A 838 43.02 -4.29 -7.19
N ARG A 839 43.23 -4.60 -5.92
CA ARG A 839 43.08 -5.96 -5.38
C ARG A 839 42.36 -5.92 -4.02
N ARG A 840 41.59 -6.98 -3.76
CA ARG A 840 40.84 -7.17 -2.51
C ARG A 840 41.66 -6.97 -1.25
N THR A 841 42.81 -7.64 -1.15
CA THR A 841 43.71 -7.54 0.00
C THR A 841 44.29 -6.13 0.16
N ALA A 842 44.60 -5.45 -0.94
CA ALA A 842 45.08 -4.08 -0.91
C ALA A 842 43.99 -3.09 -0.46
N ALA A 843 42.71 -3.36 -0.81
CA ALA A 843 41.58 -2.55 -0.36
C ALA A 843 41.38 -2.65 1.15
N ILE A 844 41.46 -3.85 1.73
CA ILE A 844 41.38 -4.06 3.18
C ILE A 844 42.55 -3.39 3.91
N ALA A 845 43.75 -3.56 3.41
CA ALA A 845 44.95 -2.93 4.00
C ALA A 845 44.82 -1.39 3.99
N ARG A 846 44.44 -0.83 2.85
CA ARG A 846 44.27 0.61 2.65
C ARG A 846 43.15 1.19 3.51
N ALA A 847 42.06 0.43 3.68
CA ALA A 847 40.96 0.82 4.53
C ALA A 847 41.34 0.85 6.02
N ARG A 848 42.17 -0.07 6.48
CA ARG A 848 42.75 -0.06 7.84
C ARG A 848 43.72 1.13 8.06
N GLU A 849 44.58 1.41 7.08
CA GLU A 849 45.48 2.57 7.14
C GLU A 849 44.68 3.89 7.24
N LEU A 850 43.55 3.98 6.59
CA LEU A 850 42.68 5.16 6.61
C LEU A 850 41.69 5.19 7.77
N GLY A 851 41.69 4.21 8.67
CA GLY A 851 40.77 4.12 9.81
C GLY A 851 39.28 3.89 9.43
N LEU A 852 39.03 3.37 8.24
CA LEU A 852 37.67 3.15 7.71
C LEU A 852 37.02 1.86 8.23
N ILE A 853 37.82 0.93 8.72
CA ILE A 853 37.43 -0.33 9.37
C ILE A 853 38.31 -0.59 10.60
N SER A 854 37.67 -1.10 11.65
CA SER A 854 38.35 -1.56 12.85
C SER A 854 39.19 -2.80 12.53
N GLY A 855 40.38 -2.90 13.12
CA GLY A 855 41.35 -3.94 12.83
C GLY A 855 40.90 -5.35 13.21
#